data_a592fb78331fd728f38d0fb910baf56a
#
_entry.id   a592fb78331fd728f38d0fb910baf56a
#
_cell.length_a   1.000
_cell.length_b   1.000
_cell.length_c   1.000
_cell.angle_alpha   90.00
_cell.angle_beta   90.00
_cell.angle_gamma   90.00
#
_symmetry.space_group_name_H-M   'P 1'
#
loop_
_entity.id
_entity.type
_entity.pdbx_description
1 polymer ?
#
loop_
_entity_poly.entity_id
_entity_poly.type
_entity_poly.pdbx_seq_one_letter_code
_entity_poly.pdbx_strand_id
1 'polypeptide(L)'
;MAVVSPYLRVPKAEPATPTLARKLEQLWETRPGLYGWIATVDHKEIGIRYIVTAFAFLIAGGIEALIMRVQLAQPNQELLTPTQYDQLFSMHGITMIFLYAAPILSGFSNYLFPLLLGSRDMAFPRLNAFSYWIYLAAGLFLYASFLIGQAPNDGWFNYAPYSSREFNPGLNMDFYALGMIFLGISTTIGSANFVVSVMRTRAPGMSINRLPIMIWGTTTVSVANLLAVPAVSLAFLLLWLDRNFGTHFFAASEGGQPLLWQHLFWIFAHPWVYVIVLPAMGMVSDGLPVFCRRPLVGYTLVALATVMTMVLGFGVWVHHMFVTGIPFLALSFFSGASFIITIPSAIAVFAWVATIWTGRPVISTAFLYFASFIAMFVIGGVSGVMTASVPADFQLHGTYFVVAHIHYVLIGINVFGVLGALYFWFPKMTGRLLDEKVGRWNFWLVFIGFNLAFLPMHWTGFMGMPRRIYTYPDGLGWDTLNLVTTVGAFLFAAGLLVLLLNVLVSLKRGVVAGPNPWDAPTLEWAIPSPPPPYNFAVIPIVASRHPLWEDRLAEGSGHSSVDRGLVLDDGKETIATTVLDAEPDLILKMPGDSVWPFVTTLAMTVAFVGLLLNWWWVAAGGGAATLLCLLIWLWPRQELGQKARHVHG
;
A
#
# COMPACT_ATOMS: atom_id res chain seq x y z
N MET A 1 -17.71 0.34 -37.19
CA MET A 1 -16.93 -0.53 -38.09
C MET A 1 -15.47 -0.14 -37.97
N ALA A 2 -14.66 -0.94 -37.28
CA ALA A 2 -13.21 -0.74 -37.18
C ALA A 2 -12.60 -1.23 -38.50
N VAL A 3 -11.75 -0.39 -39.09
CA VAL A 3 -11.03 -0.73 -40.33
C VAL A 3 -9.95 -1.76 -39.94
N VAL A 4 -10.16 -3.01 -40.35
CA VAL A 4 -9.20 -4.12 -40.18
C VAL A 4 -7.99 -3.84 -41.07
N SER A 5 -6.80 -3.71 -40.46
CA SER A 5 -5.53 -3.58 -41.19
C SER A 5 -5.07 -4.94 -41.69
N PRO A 6 -4.77 -5.10 -42.99
CA PRO A 6 -4.42 -6.42 -43.57
C PRO A 6 -3.00 -6.93 -43.22
N TYR A 7 -2.31 -6.32 -42.28
CA TYR A 7 -0.89 -6.67 -41.94
C TYR A 7 -0.73 -7.27 -40.53
N LEU A 8 -1.80 -7.82 -39.98
CA LEU A 8 -1.74 -8.41 -38.65
C LEU A 8 -1.44 -9.89 -38.73
N ARG A 9 -0.22 -10.25 -38.35
CA ARG A 9 0.04 -11.62 -37.92
C ARG A 9 -0.67 -11.81 -36.59
N VAL A 10 -1.71 -12.60 -36.53
CA VAL A 10 -2.21 -13.19 -35.28
C VAL A 10 -1.02 -14.01 -34.74
N PRO A 11 -0.46 -13.69 -33.56
CA PRO A 11 0.59 -14.51 -32.99
C PRO A 11 0.04 -15.91 -32.79
N LYS A 12 0.62 -16.93 -33.44
CA LYS A 12 0.23 -18.30 -33.17
C LYS A 12 0.55 -18.63 -31.71
N ALA A 13 -0.34 -19.37 -31.07
CA ALA A 13 -0.08 -19.91 -29.76
C ALA A 13 1.00 -21.00 -29.88
N GLU A 14 2.23 -20.69 -29.53
CA GLU A 14 3.40 -21.57 -29.61
C GLU A 14 4.01 -21.79 -28.22
N PRO A 15 4.69 -22.92 -27.98
CA PRO A 15 5.42 -23.12 -26.76
C PRO A 15 6.64 -22.19 -26.68
N ALA A 16 7.02 -21.83 -25.46
CA ALA A 16 8.26 -21.08 -25.23
C ALA A 16 9.49 -21.88 -25.66
N THR A 17 10.35 -21.28 -26.50
CA THR A 17 11.59 -21.91 -26.93
C THR A 17 12.80 -21.30 -26.22
N PRO A 18 13.91 -22.05 -25.99
CA PRO A 18 15.13 -21.49 -25.39
C PRO A 18 15.69 -20.31 -26.19
N THR A 19 15.52 -20.31 -27.52
CA THR A 19 15.98 -19.22 -28.40
C THR A 19 15.17 -17.95 -28.16
N LEU A 20 13.84 -18.05 -28.03
CA LEU A 20 12.97 -16.94 -27.70
C LEU A 20 13.32 -16.36 -26.32
N ALA A 21 13.50 -17.22 -25.32
CA ALA A 21 13.86 -16.81 -23.97
C ALA A 21 15.15 -15.97 -23.95
N ARG A 22 16.23 -16.43 -24.60
CA ARG A 22 17.49 -15.69 -24.70
C ARG A 22 17.35 -14.34 -25.42
N LYS A 23 16.58 -14.30 -26.51
CA LYS A 23 16.29 -13.05 -27.23
C LYS A 23 15.58 -12.04 -26.33
N LEU A 24 14.56 -12.48 -25.59
CA LEU A 24 13.81 -11.63 -24.67
C LEU A 24 14.67 -11.18 -23.49
N GLU A 25 15.53 -12.04 -22.94
CA GLU A 25 16.45 -11.68 -21.86
C GLU A 25 17.36 -10.51 -22.28
N GLN A 26 18.01 -10.60 -23.44
CA GLN A 26 18.83 -9.51 -23.99
C GLN A 26 18.07 -8.20 -24.21
N LEU A 27 16.78 -8.29 -24.55
CA LEU A 27 15.94 -7.11 -24.79
C LEU A 27 15.45 -6.45 -23.49
N TRP A 28 15.17 -7.24 -22.44
CA TRP A 28 14.50 -6.77 -21.22
C TRP A 28 15.44 -6.58 -20.05
N GLU A 29 16.65 -7.11 -20.10
CA GLU A 29 17.63 -6.98 -19.02
C GLU A 29 17.96 -5.51 -18.74
N THR A 30 17.96 -5.13 -17.45
CA THR A 30 18.41 -3.82 -16.98
C THR A 30 19.92 -3.72 -17.09
N ARG A 31 20.45 -2.58 -17.50
CA ARG A 31 21.90 -2.32 -17.55
C ARG A 31 22.52 -2.46 -16.17
N PRO A 32 23.68 -3.09 -16.03
CA PRO A 32 24.36 -3.22 -14.75
C PRO A 32 24.89 -1.88 -14.21
N GLY A 33 25.14 -1.83 -12.91
CA GLY A 33 25.78 -0.70 -12.23
C GLY A 33 24.82 0.41 -11.82
N LEU A 34 25.37 1.53 -11.35
CA LEU A 34 24.59 2.64 -10.77
C LEU A 34 23.62 3.26 -11.79
N TYR A 35 24.02 3.34 -13.06
CA TYR A 35 23.14 3.87 -14.09
C TYR A 35 21.88 3.02 -14.25
N GLY A 36 22.01 1.71 -14.35
CA GLY A 36 20.88 0.80 -14.45
C GLY A 36 20.01 0.86 -13.17
N TRP A 37 20.63 0.91 -12.00
CA TRP A 37 19.91 1.06 -10.75
C TRP A 37 19.06 2.34 -10.70
N ILE A 38 19.56 3.46 -11.22
CA ILE A 38 18.78 4.73 -11.27
C ILE A 38 17.71 4.69 -12.36
N ALA A 39 18.04 4.14 -13.54
CA ALA A 39 17.28 4.26 -14.78
C ALA A 39 16.25 3.14 -14.99
N THR A 40 16.34 2.04 -14.25
CA THR A 40 15.45 0.88 -14.43
C THR A 40 13.99 1.26 -14.40
N VAL A 41 13.25 0.62 -15.27
CA VAL A 41 11.78 0.68 -15.32
C VAL A 41 11.12 -0.66 -15.02
N ASP A 42 11.92 -1.71 -14.72
CA ASP A 42 11.43 -3.03 -14.36
C ASP A 42 10.58 -2.97 -13.08
N HIS A 43 9.32 -3.35 -13.21
CA HIS A 43 8.35 -3.32 -12.11
C HIS A 43 8.79 -4.16 -10.89
N LYS A 44 9.57 -5.23 -11.10
CA LYS A 44 10.06 -6.10 -10.03
C LYS A 44 11.10 -5.38 -9.17
N GLU A 45 12.08 -4.72 -9.83
CA GLU A 45 13.11 -3.94 -9.13
C GLU A 45 12.47 -2.76 -8.36
N ILE A 46 11.53 -2.06 -9.00
CA ILE A 46 10.79 -0.95 -8.37
C ILE A 46 9.96 -1.48 -7.19
N GLY A 47 9.27 -2.61 -7.34
CA GLY A 47 8.51 -3.26 -6.27
C GLY A 47 9.37 -3.61 -5.06
N ILE A 48 10.55 -4.22 -5.27
CA ILE A 48 11.51 -4.53 -4.19
C ILE A 48 12.00 -3.24 -3.50
N ARG A 49 12.27 -2.17 -4.26
CA ARG A 49 12.68 -0.88 -3.67
C ARG A 49 11.60 -0.29 -2.77
N TYR A 50 10.34 -0.31 -3.21
CA TYR A 50 9.21 0.09 -2.37
C TYR A 50 9.14 -0.75 -1.09
N ILE A 51 9.25 -2.08 -1.19
CA ILE A 51 9.20 -3.00 -0.04
C ILE A 51 10.32 -2.69 0.94
N VAL A 52 11.57 -2.60 0.48
CA VAL A 52 12.73 -2.34 1.33
C VAL A 52 12.64 -0.96 1.99
N THR A 53 12.28 0.07 1.23
CA THR A 53 12.13 1.43 1.75
C THR A 53 10.99 1.52 2.77
N ALA A 54 9.86 0.89 2.52
CA ALA A 54 8.74 0.86 3.45
C ALA A 54 9.09 0.12 4.74
N PHE A 55 9.81 -1.01 4.68
CA PHE A 55 10.32 -1.67 5.88
C PHE A 55 11.35 -0.82 6.65
N ALA A 56 12.18 -0.04 5.96
CA ALA A 56 13.08 0.91 6.63
C ALA A 56 12.28 1.99 7.39
N PHE A 57 11.21 2.52 6.80
CA PHE A 57 10.32 3.45 7.49
C PHE A 57 9.50 2.77 8.62
N LEU A 58 9.11 1.49 8.47
CA LEU A 58 8.51 0.74 9.58
C LEU A 58 9.44 0.66 10.79
N ILE A 59 10.73 0.43 10.56
CA ILE A 59 11.73 0.39 11.63
C ILE A 59 11.89 1.79 12.25
N ALA A 60 12.00 2.84 11.45
CA ALA A 60 12.14 4.21 11.94
C ALA A 60 10.93 4.63 12.80
N GLY A 61 9.71 4.51 12.27
CA GLY A 61 8.49 4.81 13.02
C GLY A 61 8.25 3.86 14.20
N GLY A 62 8.76 2.61 14.13
CA GLY A 62 8.75 1.67 15.25
C GLY A 62 9.66 2.13 16.39
N ILE A 63 10.84 2.67 16.10
CA ILE A 63 11.74 3.25 17.10
C ILE A 63 11.06 4.46 17.77
N GLU A 64 10.42 5.34 17.00
CA GLU A 64 9.62 6.46 17.53
C GLU A 64 8.57 5.96 18.53
N ALA A 65 7.84 4.89 18.19
CA ALA A 65 6.84 4.27 19.07
C ALA A 65 7.46 3.69 20.34
N LEU A 66 8.59 2.99 20.25
CA LEU A 66 9.26 2.41 21.42
C LEU A 66 9.73 3.50 22.40
N ILE A 67 10.25 4.61 21.90
CA ILE A 67 10.65 5.76 22.75
C ILE A 67 9.42 6.31 23.48
N MET A 68 8.30 6.52 22.79
CA MET A 68 7.04 6.95 23.42
C MET A 68 6.54 5.93 24.45
N ARG A 69 6.69 4.62 24.19
CA ARG A 69 6.29 3.59 25.17
C ARG A 69 7.16 3.58 26.41
N VAL A 70 8.47 3.85 26.29
CA VAL A 70 9.34 4.05 27.46
C VAL A 70 8.88 5.27 28.27
N GLN A 71 8.55 6.39 27.60
CA GLN A 71 8.04 7.61 28.25
C GLN A 71 6.75 7.35 29.05
N LEU A 72 5.88 6.44 28.58
CA LEU A 72 4.60 6.11 29.22
C LEU A 72 4.63 4.81 30.04
N ALA A 73 5.81 4.22 30.27
CA ALA A 73 5.92 2.96 31.00
C ALA A 73 5.57 3.11 32.49
N GLN A 74 5.77 4.27 33.05
CA GLN A 74 5.51 4.61 34.46
C GLN A 74 4.87 6.01 34.54
N PRO A 75 4.10 6.28 35.62
CA PRO A 75 3.57 7.60 35.86
C PRO A 75 4.68 8.62 36.13
N ASN A 76 4.40 9.87 35.84
CA ASN A 76 5.29 11.01 36.09
C ASN A 76 6.69 10.90 35.44
N GLN A 77 6.82 10.12 34.35
CA GLN A 77 8.09 10.06 33.61
C GLN A 77 8.37 11.38 32.87
N GLU A 78 9.64 11.78 32.84
CA GLU A 78 10.15 13.00 32.21
C GLU A 78 11.35 12.72 31.28
N LEU A 79 11.33 11.57 30.58
CA LEU A 79 12.36 11.23 29.61
C LEU A 79 12.33 12.18 28.40
N LEU A 80 11.13 12.59 27.99
CA LEU A 80 10.87 13.48 26.87
C LEU A 80 10.21 14.77 27.37
N THR A 81 10.56 15.90 26.74
CA THR A 81 9.76 17.11 26.87
C THR A 81 8.43 16.98 26.12
N PRO A 82 7.39 17.77 26.47
CA PRO A 82 6.13 17.76 25.73
C PRO A 82 6.31 17.92 24.22
N THR A 83 7.13 18.88 23.79
CA THR A 83 7.40 19.14 22.36
C THR A 83 8.08 17.97 21.68
N GLN A 84 9.05 17.31 22.33
CA GLN A 84 9.68 16.12 21.76
C GLN A 84 8.69 14.95 21.62
N TYR A 85 7.82 14.77 22.62
CA TYR A 85 6.78 13.76 22.56
C TYR A 85 5.80 14.03 21.42
N ASP A 86 5.37 15.32 21.27
CA ASP A 86 4.46 15.72 20.19
C ASP A 86 5.06 15.52 18.80
N GLN A 87 6.35 15.79 18.64
CA GLN A 87 7.08 15.50 17.40
C GLN A 87 7.17 14.01 17.12
N LEU A 88 7.47 13.19 18.14
CA LEU A 88 7.58 11.73 17.96
C LEU A 88 6.23 11.08 17.61
N PHE A 89 5.14 11.43 18.33
CA PHE A 89 3.86 10.80 17.99
C PHE A 89 3.31 11.28 16.65
N SER A 90 3.60 12.51 16.25
CA SER A 90 3.20 13.04 14.95
C SER A 90 3.95 12.34 13.82
N MET A 91 5.28 12.26 13.94
CA MET A 91 6.10 11.59 12.93
C MET A 91 5.85 10.08 12.89
N HIS A 92 5.63 9.43 14.05
CA HIS A 92 5.20 8.03 14.08
C HIS A 92 3.93 7.82 13.25
N GLY A 93 2.89 8.64 13.46
CA GLY A 93 1.63 8.53 12.71
C GLY A 93 1.83 8.78 11.22
N ILE A 94 2.55 9.84 10.84
CA ILE A 94 2.87 10.17 9.44
C ILE A 94 3.66 9.05 8.78
N THR A 95 4.70 8.56 9.44
CA THR A 95 5.57 7.50 8.92
C THR A 95 4.80 6.20 8.72
N MET A 96 4.04 5.76 9.72
CA MET A 96 3.34 4.49 9.66
C MET A 96 2.22 4.47 8.62
N ILE A 97 1.50 5.58 8.47
CA ILE A 97 0.37 5.65 7.54
C ILE A 97 0.84 5.93 6.11
N PHE A 98 1.73 6.91 5.91
CA PHE A 98 2.06 7.43 4.58
C PHE A 98 3.39 6.92 4.02
N LEU A 99 4.34 6.53 4.86
CA LEU A 99 5.65 6.04 4.41
C LEU A 99 5.81 4.53 4.52
N TYR A 100 4.95 3.86 5.32
CA TYR A 100 4.97 2.41 5.44
C TYR A 100 3.70 1.74 4.88
N ALA A 101 2.51 1.97 5.49
CA ALA A 101 1.34 1.11 5.30
C ALA A 101 0.81 1.09 3.85
N ALA A 102 0.71 2.22 3.17
CA ALA A 102 0.32 2.26 1.77
C ALA A 102 1.49 1.91 0.82
N PRO A 103 2.73 2.41 1.02
CA PRO A 103 3.84 2.07 0.15
C PRO A 103 4.25 0.59 0.17
N ILE A 104 4.14 -0.11 1.29
CA ILE A 104 4.43 -1.55 1.33
C ILE A 104 3.48 -2.34 0.43
N LEU A 105 2.18 -2.00 0.45
CA LEU A 105 1.18 -2.60 -0.43
C LEU A 105 1.43 -2.24 -1.89
N SER A 106 1.83 -0.99 -2.16
CA SER A 106 2.26 -0.55 -3.49
C SER A 106 3.49 -1.33 -3.97
N GLY A 107 4.42 -1.65 -3.08
CA GLY A 107 5.62 -2.45 -3.38
C GLY A 107 5.25 -3.87 -3.80
N PHE A 108 4.44 -4.56 -3.00
CA PHE A 108 3.93 -5.89 -3.37
C PHE A 108 3.10 -5.85 -4.65
N SER A 109 2.23 -4.84 -4.79
CA SER A 109 1.43 -4.70 -6.01
C SER A 109 2.30 -4.44 -7.24
N ASN A 110 3.31 -3.57 -7.16
CA ASN A 110 4.26 -3.35 -8.25
C ASN A 110 4.96 -4.64 -8.67
N TYR A 111 5.43 -5.43 -7.70
CA TYR A 111 6.11 -6.68 -7.99
C TYR A 111 5.18 -7.72 -8.61
N LEU A 112 3.98 -7.90 -8.06
CA LEU A 112 3.09 -9.01 -8.37
C LEU A 112 2.09 -8.72 -9.51
N PHE A 113 1.71 -7.48 -9.73
CA PHE A 113 0.62 -7.12 -10.65
C PHE A 113 0.83 -7.65 -12.07
N PRO A 114 1.96 -7.34 -12.76
CA PRO A 114 2.19 -7.89 -14.08
C PRO A 114 2.26 -9.43 -14.08
N LEU A 115 2.82 -10.02 -13.02
CA LEU A 115 2.94 -11.47 -12.89
C LEU A 115 1.56 -12.14 -12.74
N LEU A 116 0.69 -11.58 -11.90
CA LEU A 116 -0.69 -12.04 -11.70
C LEU A 116 -1.56 -11.82 -12.94
N LEU A 117 -1.31 -10.74 -13.69
CA LEU A 117 -2.05 -10.40 -14.91
C LEU A 117 -1.55 -11.14 -16.16
N GLY A 118 -0.43 -11.85 -16.10
CA GLY A 118 0.19 -12.47 -17.26
C GLY A 118 0.81 -11.46 -18.23
N SER A 119 1.21 -10.28 -17.71
CA SER A 119 1.81 -9.18 -18.46
C SER A 119 3.32 -9.15 -18.33
N ARG A 120 4.02 -8.52 -19.29
CA ARG A 120 5.46 -8.31 -19.24
C ARG A 120 5.88 -7.13 -18.37
N ASP A 121 5.04 -6.10 -18.21
CA ASP A 121 5.28 -4.96 -17.34
C ASP A 121 3.97 -4.20 -17.04
N MET A 122 4.06 -3.16 -16.20
CA MET A 122 3.00 -2.18 -15.97
C MET A 122 2.72 -1.37 -17.24
N ALA A 123 1.52 -0.77 -17.34
CA ALA A 123 1.15 0.03 -18.52
C ALA A 123 2.09 1.21 -18.78
N PHE A 124 2.58 1.85 -17.71
CA PHE A 124 3.47 3.01 -17.77
C PHE A 124 4.75 2.82 -16.93
N PRO A 125 5.75 2.05 -17.42
CA PRO A 125 6.93 1.69 -16.62
C PRO A 125 7.75 2.89 -16.13
N ARG A 126 7.91 3.94 -16.96
CA ARG A 126 8.63 5.16 -16.58
C ARG A 126 7.90 5.98 -15.51
N LEU A 127 6.55 6.05 -15.56
CA LEU A 127 5.75 6.67 -14.51
C LEU A 127 5.83 5.87 -13.21
N ASN A 128 5.94 4.54 -13.31
CA ASN A 128 6.17 3.68 -12.17
C ASN A 128 7.49 4.01 -11.45
N ALA A 129 8.58 4.13 -12.20
CA ALA A 129 9.87 4.57 -11.64
C ALA A 129 9.77 5.97 -11.01
N PHE A 130 9.04 6.89 -11.63
CA PHE A 130 8.84 8.25 -11.12
C PHE A 130 8.07 8.27 -9.80
N SER A 131 7.00 7.47 -9.66
CA SER A 131 6.25 7.38 -8.41
C SER A 131 7.14 6.91 -7.25
N TYR A 132 8.03 5.94 -7.48
CA TYR A 132 8.98 5.50 -6.45
C TYR A 132 9.96 6.60 -6.04
N TRP A 133 10.58 7.29 -7.00
CA TRP A 133 11.55 8.34 -6.68
C TRP A 133 10.93 9.50 -5.91
N ILE A 134 9.70 9.91 -6.28
CA ILE A 134 8.94 10.93 -5.53
C ILE A 134 8.63 10.44 -4.12
N TYR A 135 8.18 9.21 -3.94
CA TYR A 135 7.91 8.63 -2.61
C TYR A 135 9.15 8.69 -1.72
N LEU A 136 10.30 8.23 -2.22
CA LEU A 136 11.56 8.26 -1.48
C LEU A 136 11.97 9.70 -1.13
N ALA A 137 11.92 10.62 -2.10
CA ALA A 137 12.28 12.02 -1.89
C ALA A 137 11.36 12.71 -0.87
N ALA A 138 10.05 12.47 -0.93
CA ALA A 138 9.09 13.02 0.03
C ALA A 138 9.30 12.47 1.44
N GLY A 139 9.60 11.17 1.58
CA GLY A 139 9.95 10.58 2.87
C GLY A 139 11.22 11.19 3.47
N LEU A 140 12.27 11.34 2.68
CA LEU A 140 13.51 11.99 3.11
C LEU A 140 13.28 13.48 3.44
N PHE A 141 12.44 14.18 2.66
CA PHE A 141 12.04 15.56 2.94
C PHE A 141 11.36 15.68 4.31
N LEU A 142 10.41 14.81 4.64
CA LEU A 142 9.75 14.80 5.93
C LEU A 142 10.74 14.51 7.07
N TYR A 143 11.62 13.52 6.92
CA TYR A 143 12.61 13.17 7.94
C TYR A 143 13.71 14.22 8.11
N ALA A 144 14.01 15.04 7.09
CA ALA A 144 14.93 16.17 7.19
C ALA A 144 14.49 17.19 8.25
N SER A 145 13.20 17.25 8.59
CA SER A 145 12.65 18.10 9.65
C SER A 145 13.24 17.80 11.03
N PHE A 146 13.58 16.54 11.33
CA PHE A 146 14.26 16.17 12.58
C PHE A 146 15.68 16.77 12.68
N LEU A 147 16.40 16.85 11.55
CA LEU A 147 17.79 17.34 11.53
C LEU A 147 17.90 18.82 11.96
N ILE A 148 16.82 19.58 11.77
CA ILE A 148 16.76 21.00 12.14
C ILE A 148 15.84 21.26 13.34
N GLY A 149 15.39 20.21 14.05
CA GLY A 149 14.51 20.33 15.21
C GLY A 149 13.10 20.86 14.91
N GLN A 150 12.64 20.78 13.65
CA GLN A 150 11.36 21.30 13.18
C GLN A 150 10.45 20.16 12.69
N ALA A 151 10.46 19.00 13.36
CA ALA A 151 9.55 17.92 13.00
C ALA A 151 8.09 18.28 13.27
N PRO A 152 7.14 17.82 12.44
CA PRO A 152 5.71 17.98 12.68
C PRO A 152 5.30 17.59 14.10
N ASN A 153 4.38 18.33 14.73
CA ASN A 153 4.02 18.17 16.13
C ASN A 153 2.52 18.29 16.45
N ASP A 154 1.64 18.34 15.42
CA ASP A 154 0.18 18.44 15.59
C ASP A 154 -0.56 17.11 15.31
N GLY A 155 0.18 16.01 15.26
CA GLY A 155 -0.36 14.72 14.88
C GLY A 155 -0.64 14.60 13.37
N TRP A 156 -0.94 13.40 12.91
CA TRP A 156 -1.08 13.12 11.49
C TRP A 156 -2.31 13.76 10.82
N PHE A 157 -3.33 14.17 11.58
CA PHE A 157 -4.49 14.87 11.01
C PHE A 157 -4.46 16.41 11.14
N ASN A 158 -3.47 16.98 11.83
CA ASN A 158 -3.01 18.36 11.68
C ASN A 158 -4.13 19.42 11.77
N TYR A 159 -4.91 19.39 12.87
CA TYR A 159 -6.11 20.23 12.98
C TYR A 159 -5.80 21.72 13.16
N ALA A 160 -6.51 22.56 12.40
CA ALA A 160 -6.60 23.97 12.68
C ALA A 160 -7.44 24.21 13.96
N PRO A 161 -7.11 25.21 14.82
CA PRO A 161 -6.14 26.27 14.58
C PRO A 161 -4.69 25.94 15.00
N TYR A 162 -4.41 24.80 15.68
CA TYR A 162 -3.07 24.49 16.20
C TYR A 162 -2.01 24.43 15.08
N SER A 163 -2.38 24.00 13.88
CA SER A 163 -1.51 23.97 12.70
C SER A 163 -1.21 25.34 12.07
N SER A 164 -1.85 26.43 12.54
CA SER A 164 -1.62 27.79 12.03
C SER A 164 -0.27 28.38 12.47
N ARG A 165 0.18 29.45 11.84
CA ARG A 165 1.40 30.18 12.23
C ARG A 165 1.33 30.77 13.62
N GLU A 166 0.14 31.12 14.11
CA GLU A 166 -0.08 31.65 15.44
C GLU A 166 0.39 30.68 16.54
N PHE A 167 0.05 29.39 16.41
CA PHE A 167 0.37 28.36 17.38
C PHE A 167 1.63 27.55 17.03
N ASN A 168 1.98 27.45 15.76
CA ASN A 168 3.16 26.77 15.24
C ASN A 168 3.92 27.67 14.27
N PRO A 169 4.70 28.66 14.76
CA PRO A 169 5.41 29.63 13.92
C PRO A 169 6.58 29.05 13.12
N GLY A 170 7.10 27.90 13.52
CA GLY A 170 8.20 27.20 12.87
C GLY A 170 7.85 26.56 11.53
N LEU A 171 8.79 25.81 10.98
CA LEU A 171 8.62 25.09 9.70
C LEU A 171 7.93 23.73 9.86
N ASN A 172 7.60 23.32 11.08
CA ASN A 172 7.01 22.01 11.41
C ASN A 172 5.84 21.64 10.47
N MET A 173 4.85 22.54 10.39
CA MET A 173 3.65 22.30 9.61
C MET A 173 3.88 22.52 8.10
N ASP A 174 4.87 23.35 7.73
CA ASP A 174 5.24 23.54 6.33
C ASP A 174 5.93 22.30 5.76
N PHE A 175 6.79 21.62 6.55
CA PHE A 175 7.31 20.29 6.18
C PHE A 175 6.20 19.29 5.95
N TYR A 176 5.21 19.27 6.85
CA TYR A 176 4.11 18.32 6.70
C TYR A 176 3.24 18.65 5.50
N ALA A 177 2.83 19.91 5.34
CA ALA A 177 1.96 20.33 4.24
C ALA A 177 2.60 20.04 2.88
N LEU A 178 3.84 20.49 2.67
CA LEU A 178 4.56 20.27 1.42
C LEU A 178 4.90 18.79 1.21
N GLY A 179 5.30 18.08 2.27
CA GLY A 179 5.57 16.64 2.22
C GLY A 179 4.34 15.83 1.77
N MET A 180 3.14 16.17 2.26
CA MET A 180 1.90 15.52 1.86
C MET A 180 1.50 15.83 0.42
N ILE A 181 1.69 17.05 -0.07
CA ILE A 181 1.49 17.39 -1.48
C ILE A 181 2.46 16.57 -2.36
N PHE A 182 3.72 16.46 -1.94
CA PHE A 182 4.74 15.69 -2.64
C PHE A 182 4.39 14.20 -2.71
N LEU A 183 3.97 13.57 -1.59
CA LEU A 183 3.47 12.20 -1.55
C LEU A 183 2.20 12.01 -2.37
N GLY A 184 1.31 13.01 -2.39
CA GLY A 184 0.09 12.99 -3.17
C GLY A 184 0.35 12.81 -4.68
N ILE A 185 1.39 13.47 -5.21
CA ILE A 185 1.81 13.30 -6.61
C ILE A 185 2.23 11.85 -6.89
N SER A 186 3.06 11.26 -6.01
CA SER A 186 3.49 9.86 -6.13
C SER A 186 2.30 8.89 -6.16
N THR A 187 1.40 9.05 -5.19
CA THR A 187 0.23 8.17 -5.03
C THR A 187 -0.72 8.25 -6.21
N THR A 188 -0.98 9.46 -6.71
CA THR A 188 -1.86 9.69 -7.88
C THR A 188 -1.30 9.02 -9.13
N ILE A 189 0.00 9.20 -9.40
CA ILE A 189 0.67 8.60 -10.57
C ILE A 189 0.67 7.08 -10.48
N GLY A 190 1.04 6.52 -9.32
CA GLY A 190 1.03 5.07 -9.10
C GLY A 190 -0.36 4.47 -9.27
N SER A 191 -1.38 5.13 -8.72
CA SER A 191 -2.78 4.69 -8.81
C SER A 191 -3.29 4.69 -10.26
N ALA A 192 -3.01 5.75 -11.02
CA ALA A 192 -3.36 5.79 -12.44
C ALA A 192 -2.70 4.64 -13.22
N ASN A 193 -1.44 4.33 -12.93
CA ASN A 193 -0.72 3.24 -13.57
C ASN A 193 -1.35 1.86 -13.25
N PHE A 194 -1.72 1.58 -11.99
CA PHE A 194 -2.40 0.34 -11.61
C PHE A 194 -3.74 0.19 -12.32
N VAL A 195 -4.57 1.25 -12.36
CA VAL A 195 -5.88 1.22 -13.02
C VAL A 195 -5.73 0.90 -14.51
N VAL A 196 -4.83 1.60 -15.22
CA VAL A 196 -4.62 1.36 -16.66
C VAL A 196 -4.03 -0.03 -16.91
N SER A 197 -3.12 -0.50 -16.05
CA SER A 197 -2.54 -1.84 -16.18
C SER A 197 -3.62 -2.93 -16.11
N VAL A 198 -4.50 -2.88 -15.11
CA VAL A 198 -5.61 -3.84 -15.02
C VAL A 198 -6.58 -3.72 -16.20
N MET A 199 -6.84 -2.52 -16.65
CA MET A 199 -7.79 -2.29 -17.73
C MET A 199 -7.25 -2.74 -19.10
N ARG A 200 -5.92 -2.68 -19.33
CA ARG A 200 -5.34 -2.76 -20.66
C ARG A 200 -4.24 -3.81 -20.87
N THR A 201 -3.63 -4.37 -19.81
CA THR A 201 -2.44 -5.25 -19.98
C THR A 201 -2.66 -6.67 -19.45
N ARG A 202 -3.89 -7.11 -19.28
CA ARG A 202 -4.20 -8.48 -18.86
C ARG A 202 -3.89 -9.50 -19.95
N ALA A 203 -3.52 -10.70 -19.54
CA ALA A 203 -3.40 -11.83 -20.44
C ALA A 203 -4.75 -12.11 -21.16
N PRO A 204 -4.73 -12.52 -22.43
CA PRO A 204 -5.94 -12.89 -23.16
C PRO A 204 -6.80 -13.88 -22.41
N GLY A 205 -8.10 -13.63 -22.37
CA GLY A 205 -9.07 -14.44 -21.66
C GLY A 205 -9.14 -14.22 -20.14
N MET A 206 -8.27 -13.42 -19.55
CA MET A 206 -8.37 -13.00 -18.14
C MET A 206 -9.46 -11.91 -17.98
N SER A 207 -10.70 -12.30 -18.18
CA SER A 207 -11.86 -11.44 -17.98
C SER A 207 -11.96 -10.98 -16.52
N ILE A 208 -12.75 -9.94 -16.24
CA ILE A 208 -12.86 -9.32 -14.90
C ILE A 208 -13.18 -10.37 -13.81
N ASN A 209 -14.02 -11.34 -14.10
CA ASN A 209 -14.42 -12.40 -13.16
C ASN A 209 -13.36 -13.48 -12.92
N ARG A 210 -12.18 -13.38 -13.54
CA ARG A 210 -11.04 -14.28 -13.37
C ARG A 210 -9.86 -13.64 -12.65
N LEU A 211 -9.98 -12.37 -12.26
CA LEU A 211 -8.92 -11.63 -11.56
C LEU A 211 -8.68 -12.19 -10.15
N PRO A 212 -7.44 -12.34 -9.68
CA PRO A 212 -7.14 -12.55 -8.27
C PRO A 212 -7.74 -11.45 -7.37
N ILE A 213 -8.07 -11.77 -6.12
CA ILE A 213 -8.70 -10.79 -5.19
C ILE A 213 -7.73 -9.65 -4.85
N MET A 214 -6.42 -9.90 -4.80
CA MET A 214 -5.42 -8.86 -4.64
C MET A 214 -5.51 -7.79 -5.76
N ILE A 215 -5.76 -8.22 -7.00
CA ILE A 215 -5.97 -7.30 -8.13
C ILE A 215 -7.25 -6.46 -7.92
N TRP A 216 -8.34 -7.08 -7.46
CA TRP A 216 -9.57 -6.36 -7.09
C TRP A 216 -9.29 -5.32 -5.99
N GLY A 217 -8.61 -5.71 -4.90
CA GLY A 217 -8.25 -4.81 -3.80
C GLY A 217 -7.43 -3.62 -4.29
N THR A 218 -6.32 -3.88 -4.99
CA THR A 218 -5.42 -2.83 -5.46
C THR A 218 -6.07 -1.91 -6.49
N THR A 219 -6.90 -2.46 -7.40
CA THR A 219 -7.62 -1.63 -8.39
C THR A 219 -8.64 -0.73 -7.72
N THR A 220 -9.43 -1.28 -6.79
CA THR A 220 -10.44 -0.52 -6.04
C THR A 220 -9.81 0.64 -5.28
N VAL A 221 -8.71 0.40 -4.56
CA VAL A 221 -8.03 1.48 -3.83
C VAL A 221 -7.33 2.47 -4.76
N SER A 222 -6.87 2.02 -5.92
CA SER A 222 -6.26 2.94 -6.91
C SER A 222 -7.29 3.91 -7.48
N VAL A 223 -8.50 3.45 -7.78
CA VAL A 223 -9.62 4.34 -8.17
C VAL A 223 -9.96 5.30 -7.02
N ALA A 224 -10.04 4.80 -5.79
CA ALA A 224 -10.31 5.63 -4.62
C ALA A 224 -9.25 6.72 -4.40
N ASN A 225 -7.97 6.40 -4.60
CA ASN A 225 -6.88 7.37 -4.47
C ASN A 225 -7.00 8.51 -5.48
N LEU A 226 -7.39 8.23 -6.73
CA LEU A 226 -7.58 9.25 -7.75
C LEU A 226 -8.68 10.27 -7.37
N LEU A 227 -9.61 9.89 -6.50
CA LEU A 227 -10.67 10.75 -5.98
C LEU A 227 -10.31 11.42 -4.65
N ALA A 228 -9.71 10.68 -3.72
CA ALA A 228 -9.47 11.14 -2.35
C ALA A 228 -8.19 11.98 -2.19
N VAL A 229 -7.09 11.60 -2.86
CA VAL A 229 -5.80 12.28 -2.72
C VAL A 229 -5.84 13.76 -3.16
N PRO A 230 -6.55 14.16 -4.24
CA PRO A 230 -6.70 15.57 -4.57
C PRO A 230 -7.34 16.43 -3.46
N ALA A 231 -8.31 15.88 -2.71
CA ALA A 231 -8.96 16.61 -1.62
C ALA A 231 -7.98 16.95 -0.48
N VAL A 232 -7.16 15.99 -0.06
CA VAL A 232 -6.16 16.24 0.99
C VAL A 232 -5.00 17.10 0.49
N SER A 233 -4.58 16.93 -0.76
CA SER A 233 -3.55 17.78 -1.36
C SER A 233 -4.01 19.24 -1.43
N LEU A 234 -5.29 19.47 -1.77
CA LEU A 234 -5.91 20.79 -1.71
C LEU A 234 -5.93 21.34 -0.27
N ALA A 235 -6.34 20.53 0.72
CA ALA A 235 -6.37 20.96 2.12
C ALA A 235 -4.98 21.43 2.59
N PHE A 236 -3.93 20.64 2.32
CA PHE A 236 -2.57 21.02 2.68
C PHE A 236 -2.05 22.23 1.90
N LEU A 237 -2.45 22.39 0.64
CA LEU A 237 -2.15 23.60 -0.14
C LEU A 237 -2.80 24.85 0.49
N LEU A 238 -4.08 24.79 0.83
CA LEU A 238 -4.80 25.89 1.48
C LEU A 238 -4.18 26.24 2.83
N LEU A 239 -3.79 25.24 3.64
CA LEU A 239 -3.08 25.47 4.89
C LEU A 239 -1.72 26.15 4.66
N TRP A 240 -0.96 25.69 3.67
CA TRP A 240 0.33 26.28 3.34
C TRP A 240 0.18 27.74 2.86
N LEU A 241 -0.90 28.05 2.13
CA LEU A 241 -1.25 29.44 1.74
C LEU A 241 -1.61 30.28 2.98
N ASP A 242 -2.43 29.77 3.90
CA ASP A 242 -2.76 30.47 5.15
C ASP A 242 -1.48 30.78 5.95
N ARG A 243 -0.53 29.86 6.00
CA ARG A 243 0.72 30.01 6.74
C ARG A 243 1.72 30.98 6.10
N ASN A 244 1.74 31.09 4.78
CA ASN A 244 2.82 31.79 4.06
C ASN A 244 2.37 33.02 3.27
N PHE A 245 1.06 33.17 2.98
CA PHE A 245 0.53 34.27 2.18
C PHE A 245 -0.58 35.08 2.87
N GLY A 246 -0.90 34.78 4.12
CA GLY A 246 -1.92 35.51 4.87
C GLY A 246 -3.33 35.31 4.32
N THR A 247 -3.61 34.17 3.70
CA THR A 247 -4.99 33.75 3.44
C THR A 247 -5.59 33.18 4.73
N HIS A 248 -6.92 33.08 4.82
CA HIS A 248 -7.63 32.75 6.06
C HIS A 248 -8.67 31.65 5.87
N PHE A 249 -8.36 30.61 5.11
CA PHE A 249 -9.28 29.49 4.86
C PHE A 249 -9.72 28.78 6.14
N PHE A 250 -8.82 28.67 7.12
CA PHE A 250 -9.05 27.93 8.36
C PHE A 250 -9.00 28.80 9.63
N ALA A 251 -8.69 30.08 9.53
CA ALA A 251 -8.61 30.99 10.68
C ALA A 251 -9.99 31.56 11.03
N ALA A 252 -10.62 31.05 12.11
CA ALA A 252 -11.96 31.45 12.50
C ALA A 252 -12.11 32.93 12.85
N SER A 253 -11.05 33.55 13.43
CA SER A 253 -11.01 34.98 13.76
C SER A 253 -11.13 35.89 12.54
N GLU A 254 -10.75 35.38 11.37
CA GLU A 254 -10.72 36.10 10.10
C GLU A 254 -11.80 35.62 9.10
N GLY A 255 -12.82 34.88 9.61
CA GLY A 255 -13.91 34.38 8.79
C GLY A 255 -13.68 33.02 8.13
N GLY A 256 -12.54 32.39 8.38
CA GLY A 256 -12.26 31.01 7.94
C GLY A 256 -13.01 29.97 8.75
N GLN A 257 -12.90 28.70 8.34
CA GLN A 257 -13.65 27.57 8.92
C GLN A 257 -12.71 26.41 9.29
N PRO A 258 -12.34 26.22 10.57
CA PRO A 258 -11.58 25.03 10.99
C PRO A 258 -12.27 23.70 10.65
N LEU A 259 -13.60 23.69 10.65
CA LEU A 259 -14.38 22.50 10.28
C LEU A 259 -14.19 22.12 8.81
N LEU A 260 -13.91 23.09 7.92
CA LEU A 260 -13.56 22.81 6.51
C LEU A 260 -12.30 21.95 6.41
N TRP A 261 -11.27 22.25 7.24
CA TRP A 261 -10.07 21.41 7.33
C TRP A 261 -10.45 19.96 7.65
N GLN A 262 -11.27 19.75 8.68
CA GLN A 262 -11.65 18.41 9.13
C GLN A 262 -12.41 17.64 8.05
N HIS A 263 -13.34 18.29 7.34
CA HIS A 263 -14.05 17.65 6.23
C HIS A 263 -13.12 17.30 5.05
N LEU A 264 -12.26 18.20 4.61
CA LEU A 264 -11.31 17.95 3.52
C LEU A 264 -10.29 16.86 3.89
N PHE A 265 -9.88 16.82 5.17
CA PHE A 265 -8.98 15.80 5.65
C PHE A 265 -9.67 14.42 5.74
N TRP A 266 -10.86 14.33 6.35
CA TRP A 266 -11.50 13.04 6.61
C TRP A 266 -12.20 12.43 5.39
N ILE A 267 -12.66 13.23 4.43
CA ILE A 267 -13.14 12.69 3.15
C ILE A 267 -12.02 11.97 2.37
N PHE A 268 -10.78 12.29 2.66
CA PHE A 268 -9.61 11.54 2.23
C PHE A 268 -9.26 10.43 3.22
N ALA A 269 -9.07 10.76 4.51
CA ALA A 269 -8.42 9.89 5.46
C ALA A 269 -9.24 8.64 5.81
N HIS A 270 -10.58 8.71 5.75
CA HIS A 270 -11.39 7.50 5.94
C HIS A 270 -11.31 6.54 4.74
N PRO A 271 -11.56 6.94 3.47
CA PRO A 271 -11.21 6.07 2.34
C PRO A 271 -9.77 5.57 2.37
N TRP A 272 -8.82 6.38 2.86
CA TRP A 272 -7.41 5.99 2.98
C TRP A 272 -7.18 4.82 3.95
N VAL A 273 -7.93 4.70 5.05
CA VAL A 273 -7.82 3.52 5.91
C VAL A 273 -8.22 2.25 5.16
N TYR A 274 -9.18 2.32 4.24
CA TYR A 274 -9.49 1.19 3.35
C TYR A 274 -8.42 0.98 2.27
N VAL A 275 -7.73 2.03 1.83
CA VAL A 275 -6.57 1.91 0.91
C VAL A 275 -5.49 1.01 1.51
N ILE A 276 -5.22 1.12 2.80
CA ILE A 276 -4.20 0.29 3.47
C ILE A 276 -4.71 -1.07 3.95
N VAL A 277 -6.02 -1.35 3.84
CA VAL A 277 -6.65 -2.60 4.28
C VAL A 277 -7.01 -3.51 3.10
N LEU A 278 -7.68 -2.99 2.07
CA LEU A 278 -8.24 -3.83 1.00
C LEU A 278 -7.20 -4.63 0.21
N PRO A 279 -6.02 -4.10 -0.16
CA PRO A 279 -5.00 -4.92 -0.80
C PRO A 279 -4.46 -6.02 0.12
N ALA A 280 -4.32 -5.76 1.44
CA ALA A 280 -3.94 -6.77 2.42
C ALA A 280 -5.01 -7.87 2.54
N MET A 281 -6.31 -7.52 2.54
CA MET A 281 -7.41 -8.48 2.43
C MET A 281 -7.31 -9.31 1.14
N GLY A 282 -6.90 -8.68 0.04
CA GLY A 282 -6.63 -9.36 -1.23
C GLY A 282 -5.51 -10.38 -1.12
N MET A 283 -4.38 -10.00 -0.51
CA MET A 283 -3.24 -10.92 -0.26
C MET A 283 -3.67 -12.15 0.56
N VAL A 284 -4.47 -11.93 1.61
CA VAL A 284 -5.02 -13.02 2.42
C VAL A 284 -5.98 -13.89 1.60
N SER A 285 -6.84 -13.26 0.79
CA SER A 285 -7.83 -13.98 -0.03
C SER A 285 -7.21 -14.83 -1.12
N ASP A 286 -6.04 -14.47 -1.63
CA ASP A 286 -5.31 -15.26 -2.63
C ASP A 286 -4.34 -16.27 -1.97
N GLY A 287 -3.71 -15.93 -0.84
CA GLY A 287 -2.74 -16.79 -0.17
C GLY A 287 -3.36 -17.85 0.74
N LEU A 288 -4.36 -17.51 1.55
CA LEU A 288 -5.01 -18.44 2.49
C LEU A 288 -5.57 -19.72 1.83
N PRO A 289 -6.27 -19.64 0.67
CA PRO A 289 -6.81 -20.81 -0.01
C PRO A 289 -5.73 -21.82 -0.40
N VAL A 290 -4.53 -21.36 -0.75
CA VAL A 290 -3.39 -22.22 -1.12
C VAL A 290 -3.04 -23.14 0.05
N PHE A 291 -2.91 -22.61 1.26
CA PHE A 291 -2.63 -23.38 2.46
C PHE A 291 -3.82 -24.20 2.94
N CYS A 292 -5.05 -23.84 2.53
CA CYS A 292 -6.26 -24.64 2.76
C CYS A 292 -6.49 -25.71 1.70
N ARG A 293 -5.67 -25.75 0.63
CA ARG A 293 -5.74 -26.69 -0.52
C ARG A 293 -7.10 -26.68 -1.20
N ARG A 294 -7.69 -25.49 -1.36
CA ARG A 294 -8.98 -25.33 -2.03
C ARG A 294 -9.19 -23.89 -2.48
N PRO A 295 -10.05 -23.65 -3.50
CA PRO A 295 -10.45 -22.30 -3.89
C PRO A 295 -11.12 -21.52 -2.77
N LEU A 296 -11.01 -20.17 -2.82
CA LEU A 296 -11.70 -19.26 -1.91
C LEU A 296 -13.22 -19.48 -2.00
N VAL A 297 -13.87 -19.69 -0.86
CA VAL A 297 -15.33 -19.79 -0.79
C VAL A 297 -15.93 -18.41 -1.09
N GLY A 298 -16.92 -18.38 -2.00
CA GLY A 298 -17.65 -17.14 -2.28
C GLY A 298 -16.83 -16.05 -3.00
N TYR A 299 -15.88 -16.41 -3.85
CA TYR A 299 -15.03 -15.48 -4.59
C TYR A 299 -15.78 -14.24 -5.11
N THR A 300 -16.91 -14.41 -5.80
CA THR A 300 -17.67 -13.29 -6.39
C THR A 300 -18.20 -12.35 -5.30
N LEU A 301 -18.66 -12.90 -4.18
CA LEU A 301 -19.13 -12.10 -3.05
C LEU A 301 -17.99 -11.32 -2.39
N VAL A 302 -16.79 -11.93 -2.27
CA VAL A 302 -15.61 -11.25 -1.73
C VAL A 302 -15.14 -10.13 -2.65
N ALA A 303 -15.11 -10.35 -3.96
CA ALA A 303 -14.76 -9.32 -4.94
C ALA A 303 -15.74 -8.13 -4.90
N LEU A 304 -17.05 -8.40 -4.87
CA LEU A 304 -18.08 -7.37 -4.73
C LEU A 304 -17.99 -6.67 -3.37
N ALA A 305 -17.78 -7.41 -2.27
CA ALA A 305 -17.61 -6.85 -0.95
C ALA A 305 -16.39 -5.90 -0.87
N THR A 306 -15.29 -6.23 -1.53
CA THR A 306 -14.11 -5.36 -1.64
C THR A 306 -14.46 -4.01 -2.26
N VAL A 307 -15.17 -4.01 -3.39
CA VAL A 307 -15.63 -2.77 -4.05
C VAL A 307 -16.63 -2.01 -3.17
N MET A 308 -17.64 -2.73 -2.62
CA MET A 308 -18.68 -2.11 -1.79
C MET A 308 -18.13 -1.49 -0.51
N THR A 309 -17.13 -2.10 0.13
CA THR A 309 -16.45 -1.52 1.29
C THR A 309 -15.86 -0.14 0.97
N MET A 310 -15.23 0.02 -0.17
CA MET A 310 -14.67 1.31 -0.58
C MET A 310 -15.75 2.32 -0.94
N VAL A 311 -16.79 1.91 -1.68
CA VAL A 311 -17.91 2.80 -2.05
C VAL A 311 -18.59 3.35 -0.80
N LEU A 312 -18.91 2.48 0.15
CA LEU A 312 -19.49 2.88 1.45
C LEU A 312 -18.50 3.73 2.25
N GLY A 313 -17.21 3.42 2.18
CA GLY A 313 -16.13 4.16 2.84
C GLY A 313 -16.11 5.64 2.51
N PHE A 314 -16.47 6.05 1.30
CA PHE A 314 -16.63 7.47 0.95
C PHE A 314 -17.86 8.13 1.59
N GLY A 315 -18.82 7.36 2.09
CA GLY A 315 -20.06 7.86 2.69
C GLY A 315 -20.06 8.00 4.21
N VAL A 316 -18.93 7.72 4.90
CA VAL A 316 -18.95 7.56 6.38
C VAL A 316 -17.92 8.41 7.12
N TRP A 317 -17.11 9.24 6.46
CA TRP A 317 -15.96 9.95 7.05
C TRP A 317 -16.30 10.80 8.27
N VAL A 318 -17.56 11.24 8.45
CA VAL A 318 -17.99 12.13 9.54
C VAL A 318 -18.00 11.43 10.91
N HIS A 319 -17.91 10.09 10.96
CA HIS A 319 -17.76 9.41 12.24
C HIS A 319 -16.42 9.73 12.95
N HIS A 320 -15.45 10.29 12.25
CA HIS A 320 -14.25 10.88 12.87
C HIS A 320 -14.48 12.27 13.48
N MET A 321 -15.69 12.82 13.33
CA MET A 321 -16.03 14.21 13.67
C MET A 321 -17.25 14.31 14.61
N PHE A 322 -17.67 13.22 15.28
CA PHE A 322 -18.90 13.22 16.09
C PHE A 322 -18.87 14.23 17.23
N VAL A 323 -17.69 14.61 17.74
CA VAL A 323 -17.54 15.60 18.83
C VAL A 323 -17.31 17.04 18.34
N THR A 324 -17.54 17.34 17.06
CA THR A 324 -17.28 18.67 16.47
C THR A 324 -18.50 19.61 16.45
N GLY A 325 -19.61 19.22 17.10
CA GLY A 325 -20.83 20.03 17.16
C GLY A 325 -21.71 19.94 15.91
N ILE A 326 -21.58 18.89 15.09
CA ILE A 326 -22.45 18.66 13.93
C ILE A 326 -23.89 18.37 14.35
N PRO A 327 -24.91 18.67 13.48
CA PRO A 327 -26.32 18.46 13.80
C PRO A 327 -26.66 17.00 14.12
N PHE A 328 -27.63 16.79 15.03
CA PHE A 328 -28.06 15.45 15.46
C PHE A 328 -28.49 14.53 14.30
N LEU A 329 -29.16 15.08 13.30
CA LEU A 329 -29.53 14.32 12.09
C LEU A 329 -28.31 13.76 11.35
N ALA A 330 -27.23 14.56 11.23
CA ALA A 330 -25.98 14.12 10.63
C ALA A 330 -25.29 13.05 11.49
N LEU A 331 -25.25 13.23 12.82
CA LEU A 331 -24.74 12.21 13.75
C LEU A 331 -25.44 10.86 13.53
N SER A 332 -26.79 10.86 13.51
CA SER A 332 -27.59 9.63 13.33
C SER A 332 -27.37 9.00 11.97
N PHE A 333 -27.33 9.81 10.91
CA PHE A 333 -27.10 9.33 9.54
C PHE A 333 -25.72 8.66 9.39
N PHE A 334 -24.66 9.34 9.82
CA PHE A 334 -23.29 8.82 9.66
C PHE A 334 -23.00 7.65 10.60
N SER A 335 -23.63 7.57 11.77
CA SER A 335 -23.59 6.38 12.63
C SER A 335 -24.22 5.18 11.94
N GLY A 336 -25.44 5.33 11.42
CA GLY A 336 -26.13 4.28 10.67
C GLY A 336 -25.39 3.84 9.42
N ALA A 337 -24.88 4.79 8.63
CA ALA A 337 -24.08 4.51 7.43
C ALA A 337 -22.80 3.72 7.78
N SER A 338 -22.15 4.06 8.91
CA SER A 338 -20.94 3.36 9.37
C SER A 338 -21.23 1.91 9.79
N PHE A 339 -22.42 1.62 10.34
CA PHE A 339 -22.81 0.24 10.63
C PHE A 339 -23.01 -0.60 9.36
N ILE A 340 -23.50 -0.02 8.27
CA ILE A 340 -23.73 -0.74 7.01
C ILE A 340 -22.41 -1.30 6.44
N ILE A 341 -21.27 -0.66 6.69
CA ILE A 341 -19.97 -1.12 6.18
C ILE A 341 -19.53 -2.45 6.81
N THR A 342 -20.13 -2.85 7.92
CA THR A 342 -19.88 -4.16 8.53
C THR A 342 -20.36 -5.32 7.65
N ILE A 343 -21.36 -5.10 6.80
CA ILE A 343 -21.93 -6.14 5.95
C ILE A 343 -20.90 -6.68 4.96
N PRO A 344 -20.27 -5.86 4.07
CA PRO A 344 -19.25 -6.36 3.16
C PRO A 344 -18.03 -6.89 3.91
N SER A 345 -17.64 -6.31 5.05
CA SER A 345 -16.54 -6.81 5.87
C SER A 345 -16.85 -8.20 6.44
N ALA A 346 -18.06 -8.45 6.94
CA ALA A 346 -18.49 -9.75 7.42
C ALA A 346 -18.51 -10.82 6.32
N ILE A 347 -18.92 -10.46 5.09
CA ILE A 347 -18.89 -11.38 3.93
C ILE A 347 -17.47 -11.91 3.72
N ALA A 348 -16.45 -11.05 3.76
CA ALA A 348 -15.06 -11.46 3.60
C ALA A 348 -14.61 -12.39 4.74
N VAL A 349 -14.91 -12.03 6.00
CA VAL A 349 -14.57 -12.85 7.18
C VAL A 349 -15.22 -14.23 7.08
N PHE A 350 -16.52 -14.32 6.77
CA PHE A 350 -17.19 -15.61 6.63
C PHE A 350 -16.65 -16.44 5.47
N ALA A 351 -16.26 -15.81 4.36
CA ALA A 351 -15.62 -16.49 3.25
C ALA A 351 -14.27 -17.12 3.66
N TRP A 352 -13.43 -16.39 4.39
CA TRP A 352 -12.14 -16.92 4.90
C TRP A 352 -12.34 -18.03 5.92
N VAL A 353 -13.23 -17.85 6.89
CA VAL A 353 -13.55 -18.89 7.89
C VAL A 353 -14.11 -20.13 7.20
N ALA A 354 -15.03 -19.99 6.26
CA ALA A 354 -15.57 -21.10 5.49
C ALA A 354 -14.49 -21.80 4.65
N THR A 355 -13.53 -21.06 4.11
CA THR A 355 -12.40 -21.61 3.36
C THR A 355 -11.49 -22.46 4.25
N ILE A 356 -11.20 -22.00 5.48
CA ILE A 356 -10.45 -22.79 6.47
C ILE A 356 -11.26 -24.03 6.89
N TRP A 357 -12.52 -23.82 7.27
CA TRP A 357 -13.39 -24.87 7.82
C TRP A 357 -13.63 -26.04 6.87
N THR A 358 -13.82 -25.72 5.59
CA THR A 358 -14.11 -26.72 4.56
C THR A 358 -12.87 -27.16 3.78
N GLY A 359 -11.70 -26.64 4.11
CA GLY A 359 -10.41 -26.96 3.53
C GLY A 359 -9.64 -28.04 4.29
N ARG A 360 -8.36 -28.18 3.91
CA ARG A 360 -7.37 -29.04 4.58
C ARG A 360 -6.15 -28.20 4.95
N PRO A 361 -6.22 -27.39 6.04
CA PRO A 361 -5.19 -26.40 6.32
C PRO A 361 -3.83 -27.03 6.62
N VAL A 362 -2.79 -26.49 5.99
CA VAL A 362 -1.39 -26.77 6.26
C VAL A 362 -0.84 -25.65 7.12
N ILE A 363 -0.43 -26.00 8.34
CA ILE A 363 0.04 -25.05 9.34
C ILE A 363 1.49 -24.64 9.01
N SER A 364 1.64 -23.62 8.17
CA SER A 364 2.90 -22.93 7.88
C SER A 364 2.93 -21.56 8.57
N THR A 365 4.09 -20.91 8.58
CA THR A 365 4.21 -19.54 9.11
C THR A 365 3.31 -18.55 8.34
N ALA A 366 3.23 -18.66 7.01
CA ALA A 366 2.32 -17.86 6.19
C ALA A 366 0.85 -18.08 6.58
N PHE A 367 0.43 -19.35 6.75
CA PHE A 367 -0.93 -19.67 7.20
C PHE A 367 -1.23 -19.08 8.58
N LEU A 368 -0.30 -19.16 9.53
CA LEU A 368 -0.49 -18.59 10.87
C LEU A 368 -0.73 -17.06 10.81
N TYR A 369 0.01 -16.35 9.98
CA TYR A 369 -0.21 -14.92 9.78
C TYR A 369 -1.57 -14.62 9.13
N PHE A 370 -1.96 -15.35 8.09
CA PHE A 370 -3.26 -15.18 7.44
C PHE A 370 -4.44 -15.53 8.35
N ALA A 371 -4.32 -16.57 9.16
CA ALA A 371 -5.36 -16.93 10.13
C ALA A 371 -5.46 -15.88 11.26
N SER A 372 -4.32 -15.40 11.76
CA SER A 372 -4.29 -14.35 12.80
C SER A 372 -4.81 -13.02 12.27
N PHE A 373 -4.56 -12.67 11.01
CA PHE A 373 -5.16 -11.52 10.35
C PHE A 373 -6.69 -11.54 10.53
N ILE A 374 -7.35 -12.68 10.33
CA ILE A 374 -8.82 -12.79 10.47
C ILE A 374 -9.25 -12.47 11.90
N ALA A 375 -8.53 -13.01 12.90
CA ALA A 375 -8.84 -12.74 14.31
C ALA A 375 -8.64 -11.25 14.67
N MET A 376 -7.54 -10.65 14.22
CA MET A 376 -7.26 -9.23 14.44
C MET A 376 -8.28 -8.33 13.72
N PHE A 377 -8.69 -8.73 12.51
CA PHE A 377 -9.72 -8.04 11.74
C PHE A 377 -11.07 -8.01 12.49
N VAL A 378 -11.46 -9.13 13.10
CA VAL A 378 -12.71 -9.20 13.89
C VAL A 378 -12.61 -8.31 15.13
N ILE A 379 -11.52 -8.36 15.89
CA ILE A 379 -11.35 -7.52 17.10
C ILE A 379 -11.34 -6.03 16.70
N GLY A 380 -10.56 -5.67 15.68
CA GLY A 380 -10.52 -4.31 15.17
C GLY A 380 -11.86 -3.82 14.61
N GLY A 381 -12.60 -4.70 13.92
CA GLY A 381 -13.92 -4.40 13.38
C GLY A 381 -14.96 -4.16 14.49
N VAL A 382 -14.98 -5.00 15.54
CA VAL A 382 -15.89 -4.82 16.69
C VAL A 382 -15.61 -3.50 17.41
N SER A 383 -14.33 -3.20 17.70
CA SER A 383 -13.97 -1.91 18.32
C SER A 383 -14.29 -0.72 17.39
N GLY A 384 -14.22 -0.91 16.06
CA GLY A 384 -14.65 0.09 15.08
C GLY A 384 -16.15 0.36 15.10
N VAL A 385 -16.98 -0.68 15.22
CA VAL A 385 -18.44 -0.53 15.39
C VAL A 385 -18.77 0.22 16.69
N MET A 386 -18.03 -0.04 17.76
CA MET A 386 -18.20 0.69 19.02
C MET A 386 -17.92 2.19 18.85
N THR A 387 -16.82 2.57 18.20
CA THR A 387 -16.49 3.99 17.94
C THR A 387 -17.38 4.62 16.86
N ALA A 388 -18.02 3.84 16.00
CA ALA A 388 -19.02 4.34 15.05
C ALA A 388 -20.40 4.58 15.67
N SER A 389 -20.64 4.11 16.89
CA SER A 389 -21.85 4.40 17.68
C SER A 389 -21.69 5.73 18.41
N VAL A 390 -22.50 6.73 18.07
CA VAL A 390 -22.40 8.09 18.67
C VAL A 390 -22.37 8.09 20.20
N PRO A 391 -23.27 7.39 20.92
CA PRO A 391 -23.22 7.37 22.39
C PRO A 391 -21.93 6.77 22.95
N ALA A 392 -21.36 5.75 22.29
CA ALA A 392 -20.10 5.15 22.70
C ALA A 392 -18.93 6.07 22.34
N ASP A 393 -18.94 6.68 21.14
CA ASP A 393 -17.85 7.58 20.72
C ASP A 393 -17.73 8.80 21.63
N PHE A 394 -18.82 9.37 22.11
CA PHE A 394 -18.78 10.48 23.08
C PHE A 394 -17.99 10.16 24.36
N GLN A 395 -17.90 8.88 24.75
CA GLN A 395 -17.08 8.44 25.88
C GLN A 395 -15.66 8.03 25.46
N LEU A 396 -15.49 7.53 24.23
CA LEU A 396 -14.24 6.91 23.77
C LEU A 396 -13.40 7.84 22.90
N HIS A 397 -14.01 8.89 22.35
CA HIS A 397 -13.32 9.84 21.46
C HIS A 397 -12.12 10.46 22.12
N GLY A 398 -10.99 10.45 21.42
CA GLY A 398 -9.74 11.02 21.93
C GLY A 398 -9.08 10.23 23.07
N THR A 399 -9.54 9.01 23.38
CA THR A 399 -8.94 8.14 24.40
C THR A 399 -8.02 7.08 23.80
N TYR A 400 -7.33 6.32 24.67
CA TYR A 400 -6.52 5.15 24.28
C TYR A 400 -7.33 4.02 23.66
N PHE A 401 -8.66 3.99 23.83
CA PHE A 401 -9.51 3.05 23.11
C PHE A 401 -9.40 3.22 21.59
N VAL A 402 -9.38 4.46 21.12
CA VAL A 402 -9.19 4.77 19.70
C VAL A 402 -7.78 4.35 19.24
N VAL A 403 -6.77 4.51 20.11
CA VAL A 403 -5.40 4.04 19.80
C VAL A 403 -5.37 2.53 19.64
N ALA A 404 -6.01 1.79 20.54
CA ALA A 404 -6.15 0.33 20.43
C ALA A 404 -6.84 -0.08 19.14
N HIS A 405 -8.02 0.50 18.86
CA HIS A 405 -8.79 0.26 17.63
C HIS A 405 -7.94 0.49 16.37
N ILE A 406 -7.31 1.66 16.26
CA ILE A 406 -6.48 2.01 15.09
C ILE A 406 -5.36 0.98 14.89
N HIS A 407 -4.68 0.53 15.95
CA HIS A 407 -3.60 -0.43 15.81
C HIS A 407 -4.09 -1.84 15.46
N TYR A 408 -5.27 -2.26 15.94
CA TYR A 408 -5.87 -3.52 15.50
C TYR A 408 -6.23 -3.51 14.01
N VAL A 409 -6.72 -2.39 13.47
CA VAL A 409 -7.02 -2.29 12.05
C VAL A 409 -5.78 -1.95 11.19
N LEU A 410 -4.79 -1.21 11.70
CA LEU A 410 -3.58 -0.89 10.95
C LEU A 410 -2.55 -2.01 11.04
N ILE A 411 -2.08 -2.37 12.23
CA ILE A 411 -1.05 -3.41 12.40
C ILE A 411 -1.70 -4.78 12.25
N GLY A 412 -2.79 -5.06 12.96
CA GLY A 412 -3.47 -6.35 12.95
C GLY A 412 -3.95 -6.78 11.57
N ILE A 413 -4.24 -5.84 10.68
CA ILE A 413 -4.65 -6.13 9.30
C ILE A 413 -3.48 -5.94 8.34
N ASN A 414 -2.90 -4.73 8.25
CA ASN A 414 -1.86 -4.47 7.26
C ASN A 414 -0.59 -5.28 7.54
N VAL A 415 0.00 -5.16 8.73
CA VAL A 415 1.29 -5.84 9.03
C VAL A 415 1.13 -7.35 9.01
N PHE A 416 0.08 -7.91 9.63
CA PHE A 416 -0.12 -9.37 9.62
C PHE A 416 -0.38 -9.90 8.21
N GLY A 417 -1.18 -9.20 7.40
CA GLY A 417 -1.39 -9.53 6.00
C GLY A 417 -0.11 -9.49 5.18
N VAL A 418 0.68 -8.43 5.36
CA VAL A 418 1.98 -8.22 4.68
C VAL A 418 3.01 -9.27 5.12
N LEU A 419 3.09 -9.63 6.40
CA LEU A 419 4.03 -10.67 6.86
C LEU A 419 3.64 -12.04 6.31
N GLY A 420 2.35 -12.39 6.29
CA GLY A 420 1.87 -13.58 5.62
C GLY A 420 2.22 -13.60 4.13
N ALA A 421 1.99 -12.48 3.44
CA ALA A 421 2.36 -12.29 2.05
C ALA A 421 3.87 -12.38 1.81
N LEU A 422 4.68 -11.84 2.71
CA LEU A 422 6.13 -11.94 2.63
C LEU A 422 6.58 -13.42 2.70
N TYR A 423 6.10 -14.21 3.66
CA TYR A 423 6.40 -15.64 3.71
C TYR A 423 5.91 -16.39 2.48
N PHE A 424 4.76 -16.01 1.92
CA PHE A 424 4.17 -16.65 0.75
C PHE A 424 4.93 -16.31 -0.54
N TRP A 425 5.21 -15.03 -0.82
CA TRP A 425 5.86 -14.60 -2.07
C TRP A 425 7.37 -14.41 -2.00
N PHE A 426 8.00 -14.54 -0.82
CA PHE A 426 9.47 -14.47 -0.70
C PHE A 426 10.19 -15.43 -1.65
N PRO A 427 9.79 -16.71 -1.79
CA PRO A 427 10.41 -17.60 -2.78
C PRO A 427 10.27 -17.09 -4.21
N LYS A 428 9.16 -16.46 -4.58
CA LYS A 428 9.00 -15.85 -5.89
C LYS A 428 9.95 -14.67 -6.11
N MET A 429 10.18 -13.86 -5.08
CA MET A 429 11.05 -12.69 -5.15
C MET A 429 12.54 -13.03 -5.14
N THR A 430 12.93 -14.10 -4.44
CA THR A 430 14.34 -14.39 -4.12
C THR A 430 14.86 -15.74 -4.62
N GLY A 431 13.97 -16.63 -5.03
CA GLY A 431 14.29 -18.03 -5.35
C GLY A 431 14.58 -18.90 -4.14
N ARG A 432 14.35 -18.41 -2.91
CA ARG A 432 14.66 -19.12 -1.65
C ARG A 432 13.48 -19.07 -0.68
N LEU A 433 13.36 -20.11 0.15
CA LEU A 433 12.38 -20.16 1.24
C LEU A 433 12.94 -19.46 2.48
N LEU A 434 12.07 -18.80 3.24
CA LEU A 434 12.35 -18.40 4.62
C LEU A 434 12.35 -19.62 5.53
N ASP A 435 13.20 -19.62 6.58
CA ASP A 435 13.24 -20.71 7.53
C ASP A 435 11.95 -20.77 8.36
N GLU A 436 11.26 -21.90 8.34
CA GLU A 436 9.98 -22.12 9.02
C GLU A 436 10.10 -22.16 10.54
N LYS A 437 11.22 -22.65 11.11
CA LYS A 437 11.40 -22.72 12.57
C LYS A 437 11.60 -21.33 13.14
N VAL A 438 12.46 -20.55 12.51
CA VAL A 438 12.67 -19.14 12.85
C VAL A 438 11.39 -18.34 12.58
N GLY A 439 10.67 -18.66 11.50
CA GLY A 439 9.39 -18.07 11.15
C GLY A 439 8.31 -18.25 12.23
N ARG A 440 8.21 -19.44 12.82
CA ARG A 440 7.27 -19.68 13.94
C ARG A 440 7.64 -18.88 15.19
N TRP A 441 8.93 -18.74 15.52
CA TRP A 441 9.36 -17.85 16.60
C TRP A 441 9.01 -16.39 16.30
N ASN A 442 9.30 -15.91 15.08
CA ASN A 442 8.89 -14.59 14.64
C ASN A 442 7.37 -14.40 14.81
N PHE A 443 6.56 -15.34 14.32
CA PHE A 443 5.11 -15.25 14.41
C PHE A 443 4.63 -15.12 15.87
N TRP A 444 5.07 -15.99 16.78
CA TRP A 444 4.59 -15.96 18.15
C TRP A 444 5.03 -14.71 18.90
N LEU A 445 6.26 -14.24 18.69
CA LEU A 445 6.74 -12.98 19.27
C LEU A 445 5.91 -11.79 18.77
N VAL A 446 5.65 -11.72 17.47
CA VAL A 446 4.82 -10.66 16.87
C VAL A 446 3.38 -10.75 17.38
N PHE A 447 2.76 -11.94 17.37
CA PHE A 447 1.37 -12.13 17.74
C PHE A 447 1.13 -11.83 19.23
N ILE A 448 1.93 -12.40 20.11
CA ILE A 448 1.81 -12.18 21.56
C ILE A 448 2.17 -10.75 21.90
N GLY A 449 3.29 -10.23 21.36
CA GLY A 449 3.74 -8.87 21.58
C GLY A 449 2.68 -7.84 21.14
N PHE A 450 2.07 -8.04 19.97
CA PHE A 450 1.00 -7.18 19.48
C PHE A 450 -0.21 -7.14 20.42
N ASN A 451 -0.70 -8.31 20.86
CA ASN A 451 -1.87 -8.36 21.73
C ASN A 451 -1.55 -7.79 23.12
N LEU A 452 -0.36 -8.03 23.68
CA LEU A 452 0.07 -7.41 24.93
C LEU A 452 0.25 -5.89 24.79
N ALA A 453 0.67 -5.41 23.63
CA ALA A 453 0.82 -3.98 23.39
C ALA A 453 -0.53 -3.26 23.26
N PHE A 454 -1.48 -3.81 22.52
CA PHE A 454 -2.65 -3.04 22.11
C PHE A 454 -3.97 -3.47 22.73
N LEU A 455 -4.13 -4.73 23.19
CA LEU A 455 -5.36 -5.15 23.85
C LEU A 455 -5.60 -4.39 25.17
N PRO A 456 -4.60 -4.19 26.05
CA PRO A 456 -4.79 -3.43 27.29
C PRO A 456 -5.18 -1.96 27.07
N MET A 457 -4.81 -1.38 25.91
CA MET A 457 -5.15 0.01 25.58
C MET A 457 -6.67 0.24 25.44
N HIS A 458 -7.47 -0.80 25.14
CA HIS A 458 -8.92 -0.67 25.21
C HIS A 458 -9.37 -0.37 26.64
N TRP A 459 -8.79 -1.05 27.64
CA TRP A 459 -9.11 -0.84 29.07
C TRP A 459 -8.64 0.52 29.57
N THR A 460 -7.40 0.93 29.26
CA THR A 460 -6.94 2.26 29.63
C THR A 460 -7.80 3.35 29.00
N GLY A 461 -8.31 3.11 27.77
CA GLY A 461 -9.27 3.99 27.11
C GLY A 461 -10.63 4.04 27.81
N PHE A 462 -11.19 2.90 28.23
CA PHE A 462 -12.41 2.86 29.06
C PHE A 462 -12.26 3.54 30.41
N MET A 463 -11.06 3.51 30.99
CA MET A 463 -10.71 4.23 32.22
C MET A 463 -10.46 5.73 31.97
N GLY A 464 -10.64 6.22 30.73
CA GLY A 464 -10.56 7.64 30.39
C GLY A 464 -9.16 8.16 30.08
N MET A 465 -8.14 7.30 29.91
CA MET A 465 -6.79 7.78 29.55
C MET A 465 -6.84 8.48 28.19
N PRO A 466 -6.51 9.80 28.12
CA PRO A 466 -6.48 10.52 26.84
C PRO A 466 -5.32 10.06 25.97
N ARG A 467 -5.51 10.01 24.65
CA ARG A 467 -4.40 9.85 23.69
C ARG A 467 -3.56 11.12 23.63
N ARG A 468 -2.29 11.01 23.20
CA ARG A 468 -1.35 12.13 23.00
C ARG A 468 -0.83 12.82 24.26
N ILE A 469 -1.10 12.29 25.44
CA ILE A 469 -0.48 12.80 26.67
C ILE A 469 0.96 12.30 26.76
N TYR A 470 1.90 13.19 27.10
CA TYR A 470 3.32 12.84 27.21
C TYR A 470 3.66 12.16 28.53
N THR A 471 2.85 12.36 29.58
CA THR A 471 2.97 11.72 30.89
C THR A 471 1.61 11.65 31.57
N TYR A 472 1.48 10.93 32.66
CA TYR A 472 0.27 10.82 33.46
C TYR A 472 0.60 10.73 34.96
N PRO A 473 -0.28 11.23 35.87
CA PRO A 473 -0.06 11.15 37.30
C PRO A 473 -0.29 9.74 37.84
N ASP A 474 0.29 9.43 38.99
CA ASP A 474 0.06 8.22 39.74
C ASP A 474 -1.39 8.14 40.30
N GLY A 475 -1.83 6.93 40.63
CA GLY A 475 -3.14 6.69 41.29
C GLY A 475 -4.35 6.62 40.35
N LEU A 476 -4.18 6.69 39.03
CA LEU A 476 -5.27 6.55 38.05
C LEU A 476 -5.55 5.09 37.64
N GLY A 477 -4.73 4.16 38.10
CA GLY A 477 -4.85 2.73 37.76
C GLY A 477 -4.38 2.39 36.32
N TRP A 478 -3.69 3.32 35.63
CA TRP A 478 -3.19 3.11 34.28
C TRP A 478 -1.78 2.52 34.22
N ASP A 479 -1.03 2.57 35.32
CA ASP A 479 0.37 2.22 35.45
C ASP A 479 0.69 0.78 35.02
N THR A 480 0.03 -0.20 35.61
CA THR A 480 0.21 -1.63 35.28
C THR A 480 -0.11 -1.91 33.82
N LEU A 481 -1.24 -1.35 33.29
CA LEU A 481 -1.64 -1.54 31.91
C LEU A 481 -0.65 -0.90 30.93
N ASN A 482 -0.11 0.28 31.24
CA ASN A 482 0.92 0.95 30.45
C ASN A 482 2.24 0.17 30.46
N LEU A 483 2.63 -0.40 31.61
CA LEU A 483 3.81 -1.25 31.68
C LEU A 483 3.67 -2.52 30.83
N VAL A 484 2.53 -3.22 30.93
CA VAL A 484 2.22 -4.39 30.10
C VAL A 484 2.25 -4.03 28.61
N THR A 485 1.63 -2.91 28.24
CA THR A 485 1.67 -2.38 26.87
C THR A 485 3.09 -2.14 26.39
N THR A 486 3.95 -1.57 27.24
CA THR A 486 5.35 -1.31 26.91
C THR A 486 6.13 -2.60 26.70
N VAL A 487 5.99 -3.58 27.59
CA VAL A 487 6.60 -4.91 27.44
C VAL A 487 6.14 -5.58 26.15
N GLY A 488 4.83 -5.50 25.85
CA GLY A 488 4.25 -6.00 24.59
C GLY A 488 4.87 -5.35 23.35
N ALA A 489 5.07 -4.04 23.37
CA ALA A 489 5.68 -3.31 22.25
C ALA A 489 7.14 -3.75 22.00
N PHE A 490 7.94 -3.95 23.05
CA PHE A 490 9.30 -4.49 22.90
C PHE A 490 9.33 -5.94 22.43
N LEU A 491 8.38 -6.78 22.87
CA LEU A 491 8.24 -8.14 22.39
C LEU A 491 7.86 -8.19 20.90
N PHE A 492 6.95 -7.31 20.48
CA PHE A 492 6.59 -7.13 19.06
C PHE A 492 7.81 -6.72 18.23
N ALA A 493 8.59 -5.74 18.69
CA ALA A 493 9.81 -5.28 18.04
C ALA A 493 10.86 -6.41 17.95
N ALA A 494 11.03 -7.20 19.01
CA ALA A 494 11.91 -8.39 19.00
C ALA A 494 11.45 -9.40 17.94
N GLY A 495 10.15 -9.60 17.78
CA GLY A 495 9.59 -10.41 16.70
C GLY A 495 9.96 -9.90 15.31
N LEU A 496 9.86 -8.60 15.06
CA LEU A 496 10.28 -8.00 13.78
C LEU A 496 11.80 -8.11 13.54
N LEU A 497 12.61 -8.02 14.60
CA LEU A 497 14.05 -8.27 14.51
C LEU A 497 14.35 -9.72 14.09
N VAL A 498 13.64 -10.69 14.67
CA VAL A 498 13.75 -12.11 14.28
C VAL A 498 13.37 -12.31 12.82
N LEU A 499 12.34 -11.61 12.32
CA LEU A 499 12.01 -11.60 10.89
C LEU A 499 13.16 -11.07 10.03
N LEU A 500 13.71 -9.91 10.39
CA LEU A 500 14.83 -9.32 9.65
C LEU A 500 16.01 -10.28 9.58
N LEU A 501 16.37 -10.92 10.70
CA LEU A 501 17.43 -11.93 10.75
C LEU A 501 17.10 -13.14 9.86
N ASN A 502 15.85 -13.63 9.89
CA ASN A 502 15.40 -14.72 9.03
C ASN A 502 15.56 -14.35 7.55
N VAL A 503 15.12 -13.15 7.15
CA VAL A 503 15.28 -12.64 5.78
C VAL A 503 16.75 -12.60 5.37
N LEU A 504 17.62 -11.97 6.16
CA LEU A 504 19.04 -11.80 5.84
C LEU A 504 19.79 -13.15 5.74
N VAL A 505 19.48 -14.09 6.63
CA VAL A 505 20.08 -15.43 6.59
C VAL A 505 19.54 -16.23 5.41
N SER A 506 18.23 -16.18 5.18
CA SER A 506 17.58 -16.97 4.12
C SER A 506 17.95 -16.46 2.71
N LEU A 507 18.22 -15.18 2.52
CA LEU A 507 18.75 -14.64 1.26
C LEU A 507 20.08 -15.30 0.86
N LYS A 508 20.90 -15.74 1.83
CA LYS A 508 22.19 -16.37 1.58
C LYS A 508 22.14 -17.89 1.68
N ARG A 509 21.44 -18.45 2.67
CA ARG A 509 21.47 -19.84 3.07
C ARG A 509 20.11 -20.55 3.03
N GLY A 510 19.02 -19.85 2.65
CA GLY A 510 17.69 -20.45 2.56
C GLY A 510 17.64 -21.58 1.52
N VAL A 511 16.72 -22.51 1.73
CA VAL A 511 16.47 -23.60 0.78
C VAL A 511 16.04 -23.02 -0.55
N VAL A 512 16.64 -23.49 -1.65
CA VAL A 512 16.27 -23.07 -2.99
C VAL A 512 14.85 -23.54 -3.28
N ALA A 513 13.99 -22.59 -3.66
CA ALA A 513 12.61 -22.85 -4.01
C ALA A 513 12.49 -23.19 -5.50
N GLY A 514 11.59 -24.12 -5.83
CA GLY A 514 11.16 -24.30 -7.23
C GLY A 514 10.26 -23.14 -7.70
N PRO A 515 9.77 -23.21 -8.94
CA PRO A 515 8.90 -22.17 -9.48
C PRO A 515 7.59 -22.03 -8.68
N ASN A 516 7.03 -23.11 -8.15
CA ASN A 516 5.78 -23.14 -7.38
C ASN A 516 5.90 -24.05 -6.12
N PRO A 517 6.56 -23.60 -5.04
CA PRO A 517 6.79 -24.43 -3.85
C PRO A 517 5.51 -24.70 -3.04
N TRP A 518 4.45 -23.92 -3.26
CA TRP A 518 3.21 -23.99 -2.50
C TRP A 518 2.09 -24.74 -3.22
N ASP A 519 2.31 -25.09 -4.48
CA ASP A 519 1.27 -25.63 -5.34
C ASP A 519 0.09 -24.65 -5.51
N ALA A 520 0.42 -23.36 -5.72
CA ALA A 520 -0.53 -22.28 -5.85
C ALA A 520 -1.11 -22.19 -7.29
N PRO A 521 -2.33 -21.65 -7.46
CA PRO A 521 -3.07 -21.73 -8.73
C PRO A 521 -2.85 -20.57 -9.69
N THR A 522 -2.21 -19.49 -9.26
CA THR A 522 -2.13 -18.21 -9.98
C THR A 522 -0.89 -18.09 -10.88
N LEU A 523 -0.94 -17.20 -11.87
CA LEU A 523 0.02 -17.14 -13.00
C LEU A 523 1.46 -16.82 -12.57
N GLU A 524 1.69 -16.07 -11.51
CA GLU A 524 3.05 -15.79 -11.04
C GLU A 524 3.82 -17.06 -10.69
N TRP A 525 3.12 -18.14 -10.35
CA TRP A 525 3.73 -19.43 -10.03
C TRP A 525 4.00 -20.31 -11.26
N ALA A 526 3.53 -19.90 -12.46
CA ALA A 526 3.80 -20.59 -13.70
C ALA A 526 5.22 -20.37 -14.25
N ILE A 527 5.92 -19.35 -13.76
CA ILE A 527 7.24 -18.92 -14.24
C ILE A 527 8.32 -19.15 -13.18
N PRO A 528 9.62 -19.12 -13.55
CA PRO A 528 10.73 -19.33 -12.62
C PRO A 528 10.69 -18.40 -11.39
N SER A 529 11.38 -18.80 -10.34
CA SER A 529 11.57 -18.04 -9.11
C SER A 529 13.07 -17.80 -8.89
N PRO A 530 13.62 -16.58 -9.00
CA PRO A 530 12.92 -15.33 -9.40
C PRO A 530 12.44 -15.32 -10.84
N PRO A 531 11.45 -14.46 -11.19
CA PRO A 531 11.00 -14.30 -12.57
C PRO A 531 12.09 -13.70 -13.48
N PRO A 532 12.15 -14.09 -14.76
CA PRO A 532 13.06 -13.47 -15.72
C PRO A 532 12.69 -11.99 -15.98
N PRO A 533 13.59 -11.19 -16.58
CA PRO A 533 13.33 -9.76 -16.84
C PRO A 533 12.04 -9.51 -17.65
N TYR A 534 11.72 -10.39 -18.58
CA TYR A 534 10.56 -10.31 -19.45
C TYR A 534 9.28 -10.96 -18.86
N ASN A 535 9.29 -11.48 -17.64
CA ASN A 535 8.24 -12.24 -16.99
C ASN A 535 7.81 -13.49 -17.78
N PHE A 536 7.05 -13.31 -18.85
CA PHE A 536 6.49 -14.40 -19.69
C PHE A 536 7.16 -14.40 -21.06
N ALA A 537 7.76 -15.52 -21.43
CA ALA A 537 8.35 -15.70 -22.76
C ALA A 537 7.23 -15.73 -23.84
N VAL A 538 6.17 -16.43 -23.55
CA VAL A 538 4.90 -16.38 -24.31
C VAL A 538 3.82 -15.78 -23.40
N ILE A 539 2.97 -14.91 -23.94
CA ILE A 539 1.87 -14.34 -23.18
C ILE A 539 0.81 -15.43 -22.98
N PRO A 540 0.49 -15.83 -21.72
CA PRO A 540 -0.43 -16.94 -21.46
C PRO A 540 -1.85 -16.62 -21.93
N ILE A 541 -2.64 -17.65 -22.23
CA ILE A 541 -4.08 -17.54 -22.51
C ILE A 541 -4.82 -18.14 -21.32
N VAL A 542 -5.63 -17.34 -20.63
CA VAL A 542 -6.26 -17.72 -19.37
C VAL A 542 -7.69 -18.18 -19.60
N ALA A 543 -7.97 -19.45 -19.28
CA ALA A 543 -9.30 -20.04 -19.42
C ALA A 543 -10.10 -20.06 -18.11
N SER A 544 -9.43 -19.96 -16.94
CA SER A 544 -10.07 -20.14 -15.64
C SER A 544 -9.52 -19.18 -14.56
N ARG A 545 -10.12 -19.20 -13.36
CA ARG A 545 -9.63 -18.47 -12.18
C ARG A 545 -8.40 -19.09 -11.54
N HIS A 546 -8.23 -20.40 -11.73
CA HIS A 546 -7.20 -21.21 -11.08
C HIS A 546 -6.42 -21.97 -12.17
N PRO A 547 -5.72 -21.26 -13.08
CA PRO A 547 -5.16 -21.86 -14.27
C PRO A 547 -4.24 -23.05 -13.95
N LEU A 548 -3.40 -22.98 -12.92
CA LEU A 548 -2.47 -24.05 -12.60
C LEU A 548 -3.13 -25.25 -11.88
N TRP A 549 -4.26 -25.07 -11.21
CA TRP A 549 -4.99 -26.21 -10.61
C TRP A 549 -5.87 -26.93 -11.61
N GLU A 550 -6.50 -26.19 -12.55
CA GLU A 550 -7.39 -26.76 -13.56
C GLU A 550 -6.62 -27.45 -14.70
N ASP A 551 -5.45 -26.93 -15.06
CA ASP A 551 -4.57 -27.56 -16.04
C ASP A 551 -4.15 -28.98 -15.63
N ARG A 552 -3.97 -29.25 -14.33
CA ARG A 552 -3.67 -30.61 -13.84
C ARG A 552 -4.84 -31.59 -14.00
N LEU A 553 -6.07 -31.12 -13.88
CA LEU A 553 -7.25 -31.95 -14.10
C LEU A 553 -7.40 -32.31 -15.58
N ALA A 554 -6.81 -31.50 -16.47
CA ALA A 554 -6.77 -31.72 -17.91
C ALA A 554 -5.54 -32.50 -18.41
N GLU A 555 -4.62 -32.89 -17.52
CA GLU A 555 -3.32 -33.54 -17.81
C GLU A 555 -3.38 -34.90 -18.54
N GLY A 556 -4.56 -35.36 -18.98
CA GLY A 556 -4.65 -36.36 -20.05
C GLY A 556 -4.15 -35.90 -21.42
N SER A 557 -3.88 -34.58 -21.61
CA SER A 557 -3.46 -33.96 -22.89
C SER A 557 -1.97 -33.55 -22.97
N GLY A 558 -1.19 -33.70 -21.93
CA GLY A 558 0.29 -33.55 -21.94
C GLY A 558 0.85 -32.13 -22.11
N HIS A 559 0.02 -31.08 -22.09
CA HIS A 559 0.48 -29.69 -22.22
C HIS A 559 -0.37 -28.75 -21.35
N SER A 560 0.27 -27.98 -20.46
CA SER A 560 -0.39 -26.90 -19.71
C SER A 560 -0.85 -25.78 -20.65
N SER A 561 -2.05 -25.23 -20.45
CA SER A 561 -2.57 -24.09 -21.21
C SER A 561 -1.71 -22.81 -21.02
N VAL A 562 -0.95 -22.76 -19.92
CA VAL A 562 -0.08 -21.62 -19.56
C VAL A 562 1.25 -21.67 -20.31
N ASP A 563 1.71 -22.84 -20.74
CA ASP A 563 2.96 -23.00 -21.50
C ASP A 563 2.81 -22.66 -22.98
N ARG A 564 1.58 -22.50 -23.46
CA ARG A 564 1.26 -22.06 -24.82
C ARG A 564 0.65 -20.67 -24.76
N GLY A 565 1.16 -19.76 -25.58
CA GLY A 565 0.66 -18.40 -25.58
C GLY A 565 1.10 -17.62 -26.81
N LEU A 566 0.76 -16.35 -26.80
CA LEU A 566 1.10 -15.47 -27.90
C LEU A 566 2.59 -15.09 -27.86
N VAL A 567 3.28 -15.33 -28.99
CA VAL A 567 4.67 -14.96 -29.17
C VAL A 567 4.78 -13.51 -29.61
N LEU A 568 5.46 -12.67 -28.81
CA LEU A 568 5.78 -11.28 -29.11
C LEU A 568 7.30 -11.13 -29.04
N ASP A 569 7.97 -10.95 -30.19
CA ASP A 569 9.43 -10.98 -30.28
C ASP A 569 10.06 -9.85 -31.12
N ASP A 570 9.27 -8.84 -31.51
CA ASP A 570 9.74 -7.66 -32.25
C ASP A 570 10.10 -6.50 -31.31
N GLY A 571 11.05 -6.74 -30.42
CA GLY A 571 11.50 -5.77 -29.41
C GLY A 571 10.83 -5.93 -28.04
N LYS A 572 10.88 -4.83 -27.24
CA LYS A 572 10.14 -4.78 -25.96
C LYS A 572 8.65 -4.59 -26.24
N GLU A 573 7.89 -5.67 -26.21
CA GLU A 573 6.45 -5.68 -26.52
C GLU A 573 5.63 -6.33 -25.41
N THR A 574 4.42 -5.84 -25.23
CA THR A 574 3.35 -6.50 -24.44
C THR A 574 2.05 -6.41 -25.21
N ILE A 575 1.01 -7.12 -24.75
CA ILE A 575 -0.31 -7.06 -25.37
C ILE A 575 -1.21 -6.10 -24.60
N ALA A 576 -2.00 -5.31 -25.33
CA ALA A 576 -3.17 -4.66 -24.76
C ALA A 576 -4.41 -5.49 -25.08
N THR A 577 -5.34 -5.52 -24.12
CA THR A 577 -6.59 -6.27 -24.21
C THR A 577 -7.79 -5.39 -23.91
N THR A 578 -8.99 -5.85 -24.29
CA THR A 578 -10.25 -5.18 -24.02
C THR A 578 -10.56 -5.15 -22.51
N VAL A 579 -11.34 -4.13 -22.08
CA VAL A 579 -11.54 -3.83 -20.64
C VAL A 579 -12.35 -4.91 -19.91
N LEU A 580 -13.31 -5.56 -20.52
CA LEU A 580 -14.16 -6.54 -19.83
C LEU A 580 -13.64 -7.98 -20.01
N ASP A 581 -13.51 -8.40 -21.25
CA ASP A 581 -13.30 -9.81 -21.58
C ASP A 581 -11.83 -10.18 -21.80
N ALA A 582 -10.94 -9.17 -21.81
CA ALA A 582 -9.51 -9.34 -22.08
C ALA A 582 -9.25 -10.03 -23.42
N GLU A 583 -9.98 -9.64 -24.46
CA GLU A 583 -9.67 -10.04 -25.82
C GLU A 583 -8.46 -9.26 -26.34
N PRO A 584 -7.56 -9.88 -27.14
CA PRO A 584 -6.44 -9.18 -27.74
C PRO A 584 -6.90 -7.96 -28.55
N ASP A 585 -6.27 -6.80 -28.33
CA ASP A 585 -6.63 -5.54 -28.99
C ASP A 585 -5.43 -4.94 -29.74
N LEU A 586 -4.34 -4.65 -29.04
CA LEU A 586 -3.15 -3.99 -29.60
C LEU A 586 -1.86 -4.63 -29.08
N ILE A 587 -0.81 -4.61 -29.91
CA ILE A 587 0.56 -4.85 -29.44
C ILE A 587 1.19 -3.51 -29.08
N LEU A 588 1.62 -3.38 -27.83
CA LEU A 588 2.23 -2.18 -27.27
C LEU A 588 3.75 -2.30 -27.25
N LYS A 589 4.44 -1.30 -27.79
CA LYS A 589 5.89 -1.14 -27.62
C LYS A 589 6.17 -0.55 -26.23
N MET A 590 7.00 -1.23 -25.45
CA MET A 590 7.33 -0.83 -24.10
C MET A 590 8.60 0.02 -24.08
N PRO A 591 8.68 1.07 -23.23
CA PRO A 591 9.84 1.94 -23.17
C PRO A 591 11.03 1.24 -22.49
N GLY A 592 12.23 1.62 -22.89
CA GLY A 592 13.47 1.24 -22.19
C GLY A 592 13.74 2.09 -20.95
N ASP A 593 14.84 1.73 -20.27
CA ASP A 593 15.36 2.43 -19.09
C ASP A 593 15.51 3.94 -19.32
N SER A 594 15.30 4.73 -18.26
CA SER A 594 15.33 6.19 -18.34
C SER A 594 15.75 6.82 -17.02
N VAL A 595 16.67 7.76 -17.06
CA VAL A 595 17.07 8.55 -15.88
C VAL A 595 16.11 9.73 -15.60
N TRP A 596 15.25 10.06 -16.54
CA TRP A 596 14.38 11.24 -16.42
C TRP A 596 13.44 11.18 -15.22
N PRO A 597 12.85 10.04 -14.82
CA PRO A 597 12.07 9.93 -13.59
C PRO A 597 12.84 10.42 -12.36
N PHE A 598 14.09 10.03 -12.20
CA PHE A 598 14.96 10.43 -11.10
C PHE A 598 15.33 11.91 -11.18
N VAL A 599 15.78 12.39 -12.35
CA VAL A 599 16.20 13.79 -12.54
C VAL A 599 15.03 14.75 -12.34
N THR A 600 13.83 14.40 -12.81
CA THR A 600 12.61 15.18 -12.57
C THR A 600 12.29 15.26 -11.07
N THR A 601 12.44 14.16 -10.35
CA THR A 601 12.24 14.13 -8.90
C THR A 601 13.23 15.03 -8.17
N LEU A 602 14.50 15.05 -8.55
CA LEU A 602 15.49 15.97 -7.97
C LEU A 602 15.14 17.44 -8.21
N ALA A 603 14.72 17.79 -9.44
CA ALA A 603 14.28 19.14 -9.76
C ALA A 603 13.05 19.54 -8.93
N MET A 604 12.08 18.64 -8.77
CA MET A 604 10.91 18.86 -7.90
C MET A 604 11.33 19.04 -6.44
N THR A 605 12.27 18.24 -5.94
CA THR A 605 12.77 18.36 -4.56
C THR A 605 13.37 19.75 -4.32
N VAL A 606 14.14 20.26 -5.27
CA VAL A 606 14.68 21.64 -5.21
C VAL A 606 13.55 22.68 -5.15
N ALA A 607 12.48 22.49 -5.95
CA ALA A 607 11.31 23.38 -5.91
C ALA A 607 10.64 23.36 -4.54
N PHE A 608 10.40 22.16 -3.95
CA PHE A 608 9.76 22.00 -2.65
C PHE A 608 10.62 22.56 -1.49
N VAL A 609 11.95 22.40 -1.54
CA VAL A 609 12.87 23.05 -0.57
C VAL A 609 12.81 24.57 -0.71
N GLY A 610 12.75 25.10 -1.93
CA GLY A 610 12.55 26.53 -2.19
C GLY A 610 11.25 27.06 -1.59
N LEU A 611 10.14 26.32 -1.75
CA LEU A 611 8.84 26.66 -1.17
C LEU A 611 8.86 26.61 0.37
N LEU A 612 9.52 25.59 0.95
CA LEU A 612 9.65 25.42 2.39
C LEU A 612 10.38 26.62 3.05
N LEU A 613 11.48 27.06 2.42
CA LEU A 613 12.34 28.09 2.95
C LEU A 613 11.96 29.51 2.50
N ASN A 614 10.85 29.65 1.73
CA ASN A 614 10.43 30.89 1.08
C ASN A 614 11.52 31.50 0.17
N TRP A 615 12.36 30.66 -0.43
CA TRP A 615 13.37 31.04 -1.42
C TRP A 615 12.75 30.99 -2.82
N TRP A 616 11.98 32.02 -3.16
CA TRP A 616 11.12 32.07 -4.36
C TRP A 616 11.87 31.83 -5.66
N TRP A 617 13.11 32.31 -5.78
CA TRP A 617 13.94 32.07 -6.97
C TRP A 617 14.38 30.61 -7.08
N VAL A 618 14.66 29.95 -5.95
CA VAL A 618 14.97 28.53 -5.91
C VAL A 618 13.73 27.69 -6.28
N ALA A 619 12.57 28.07 -5.71
CA ALA A 619 11.30 27.44 -6.02
C ALA A 619 10.95 27.57 -7.52
N ALA A 620 11.06 28.78 -8.06
CA ALA A 620 10.81 29.04 -9.48
C ALA A 620 11.82 28.31 -10.40
N GLY A 621 13.11 28.32 -10.05
CA GLY A 621 14.16 27.60 -10.78
C GLY A 621 13.95 26.09 -10.78
N GLY A 622 13.64 25.51 -9.61
CA GLY A 622 13.29 24.09 -9.47
C GLY A 622 12.04 23.72 -10.24
N GLY A 623 11.00 24.57 -10.19
CA GLY A 623 9.77 24.41 -10.97
C GLY A 623 10.02 24.45 -12.49
N ALA A 624 10.78 25.42 -12.96
CA ALA A 624 11.17 25.53 -14.37
C ALA A 624 11.99 24.31 -14.83
N ALA A 625 12.95 23.87 -14.00
CA ALA A 625 13.73 22.65 -14.26
C ALA A 625 12.83 21.41 -14.33
N THR A 626 11.85 21.29 -13.42
CA THR A 626 10.86 20.20 -13.44
C THR A 626 10.07 20.19 -14.75
N LEU A 627 9.54 21.33 -15.17
CA LEU A 627 8.81 21.46 -16.43
C LEU A 627 9.69 21.11 -17.63
N LEU A 628 10.94 21.57 -17.65
CA LEU A 628 11.90 21.24 -18.71
C LEU A 628 12.18 19.74 -18.76
N CYS A 629 12.41 19.09 -17.59
CA CYS A 629 12.61 17.64 -17.52
C CYS A 629 11.39 16.87 -18.03
N LEU A 630 10.17 17.30 -17.67
CA LEU A 630 8.93 16.70 -18.16
C LEU A 630 8.78 16.88 -19.68
N LEU A 631 9.08 18.06 -20.21
CA LEU A 631 9.05 18.32 -21.65
C LEU A 631 10.02 17.42 -22.40
N ILE A 632 11.28 17.31 -21.93
CA ILE A 632 12.29 16.44 -22.57
C ILE A 632 11.89 14.97 -22.47
N TRP A 633 11.36 14.55 -21.33
CA TRP A 633 10.97 13.17 -21.08
C TRP A 633 9.74 12.74 -21.89
N LEU A 634 8.72 13.58 -21.93
CA LEU A 634 7.43 13.29 -22.57
C LEU A 634 7.41 13.71 -24.06
N TRP A 635 8.45 14.41 -24.53
CA TRP A 635 8.51 14.85 -25.93
C TRP A 635 8.44 13.68 -26.89
N PRO A 636 7.51 13.68 -27.85
CA PRO A 636 7.40 12.61 -28.83
C PRO A 636 8.70 12.50 -29.63
N ARG A 637 9.44 11.39 -29.48
CA ARG A 637 10.56 11.05 -30.34
C ARG A 637 10.04 10.27 -31.55
N GLN A 638 10.71 10.36 -32.69
CA GLN A 638 10.31 9.66 -33.93
C GLN A 638 10.16 8.14 -33.79
N GLU A 639 10.77 7.52 -32.78
CA GLU A 639 10.57 6.11 -32.43
C GLU A 639 9.12 5.76 -32.04
N LEU A 640 8.30 6.73 -31.65
CA LEU A 640 6.85 6.57 -31.46
C LEU A 640 6.06 6.50 -32.77
N GLY A 641 6.69 6.71 -33.91
CA GLY A 641 6.09 6.57 -35.24
C GLY A 641 5.90 5.11 -35.68
N GLN A 642 6.37 4.11 -34.92
CA GLN A 642 5.95 2.72 -35.11
C GLN A 642 4.56 2.54 -34.49
N LYS A 643 3.55 2.65 -35.34
CA LYS A 643 2.12 2.52 -34.99
C LYS A 643 1.89 1.27 -34.16
N ALA A 644 1.09 1.43 -33.08
CA ALA A 644 0.46 0.28 -32.43
C ALA A 644 -0.16 -0.62 -33.50
N ARG A 645 0.15 -1.90 -33.47
CA ARG A 645 -0.38 -2.86 -34.44
C ARG A 645 -1.65 -3.49 -33.85
N HIS A 646 -2.76 -3.37 -34.54
CA HIS A 646 -4.01 -4.01 -34.12
C HIS A 646 -3.91 -5.53 -34.25
N VAL A 647 -4.47 -6.26 -33.30
CA VAL A 647 -4.49 -7.73 -33.26
C VAL A 647 -5.89 -8.21 -33.64
N HIS A 648 -6.27 -8.08 -34.91
CA HIS A 648 -7.48 -8.73 -35.42
C HIS A 648 -7.16 -9.38 -36.78
N GLY A 649 -7.35 -10.65 -36.85
CA GLY A 649 -7.41 -11.46 -38.05
C GLY A 649 -8.65 -12.30 -38.05
#